data_f3268367d3d3395f511631136bc32e41
#
_entry.id   f3268367d3d3395f511631136bc32e41
#
_cell.length_a   1.000
_cell.length_b   1.000
_cell.length_c   1.000
_cell.angle_alpha   90.00
_cell.angle_beta   90.00
_cell.angle_gamma   90.00
#
_symmetry.space_group_name_H-M   'P 1'
#
loop_
_entity.id
_entity.type
_entity.pdbx_description
1 polymer ?
#
loop_
_entity_poly.entity_id
_entity_poly.type
_entity_poly.pdbx_seq_one_letter_code
_entity_poly.pdbx_strand_id
1 'polypeptide(L)'
;MRLKSLSIAGFRGFPRPVTLDLDADGVIVAGVNGSGKTSLFDAVLWALSGSIDRLSDETVNLVSRYSPSGEARVEAVLSTDNDSTATVIRRFDGKAHLSVQRGSDPPVTGPAAEAALIELLWPDAKSSADPLKALTRSLTRATYLQQDSVRQFVEADTEQERFQVVGDLVGVGRIAELQRQLESSKNSWTRATTTLERDLDPFVTQRTVIRERVNRLQSLEVEGDIQAEYANWRQAVATSLGSDNGGLVVERTAEELDRGLNELLSREQAEARRVSALQRLTSHLATPRPEAPDLSLLQAVLTAAEARTQTASEQVASAEQQAALDRRVQVELTERTESLRALAQLALRHLGDACPVCGQTYDQIGTRSRLQHMLDEVNAPAGGSQLPDLPGAAAELEVAERDLSAPRAVVRNAQTAVQAQAEWDNLLGPLVQEAGLKSETLIPQDTASLLDEARSSVSSLRQLRVQGEQLSLGLARTAELAQREELEQQLAALDRAIVERQTSIDARKETGDVAAQIINALRAASSSVVGAELQRIEPLLQRIFATVDPHPSLRVVSFLTKTVRGHGQMWTQLDDVSSSVSVREPALVLSSSQLNVLAVVMYLSLNLAIPTLPLQVVALDDPLQSLDTVNLLGLADLLRRVKATRQVIVSTHDSHLADLLERKLRPVSTDQRTVRIDLRGWTLEGPSIQQADVPQDIAPLRLVVSA
;
A
#
# COMPACT_ATOMS: atom_id res chain seq x y z
N MET A 1 -3.39 13.99 -24.00
CA MET A 1 -2.60 15.20 -23.59
C MET A 1 -1.11 14.91 -23.52
N ARG A 2 -0.23 15.91 -23.81
CA ARG A 2 1.24 15.81 -23.76
C ARG A 2 1.82 16.97 -22.93
N LEU A 3 3.02 16.82 -22.40
CA LEU A 3 3.76 17.88 -21.73
C LEU A 3 4.42 18.80 -22.75
N LYS A 4 4.17 20.11 -22.68
CA LYS A 4 4.81 21.12 -23.53
C LYS A 4 6.00 21.80 -22.86
N SER A 5 5.83 22.22 -21.62
CA SER A 5 6.91 22.82 -20.87
C SER A 5 6.77 22.57 -19.37
N LEU A 6 7.87 22.65 -18.67
CA LEU A 6 7.93 22.50 -17.23
C LEU A 6 8.80 23.60 -16.63
N SER A 7 8.23 24.47 -15.81
CA SER A 7 8.97 25.46 -15.05
C SER A 7 9.03 25.05 -13.59
N ILE A 8 10.23 24.98 -13.05
CA ILE A 8 10.51 24.52 -11.68
C ILE A 8 11.29 25.61 -10.95
N ALA A 9 10.88 25.95 -9.74
CA ALA A 9 11.57 26.89 -8.89
C ALA A 9 11.50 26.48 -7.42
N GLY A 10 12.61 26.46 -6.72
CA GLY A 10 12.66 26.15 -5.30
C GLY A 10 12.23 24.72 -4.93
N PHE A 11 12.14 23.82 -5.89
CA PHE A 11 11.66 22.46 -5.71
C PHE A 11 12.82 21.46 -5.73
N ARG A 12 13.04 20.74 -4.65
CA ARG A 12 14.04 19.66 -4.51
C ARG A 12 15.43 20.05 -5.06
N GLY A 13 15.85 19.38 -6.12
CA GLY A 13 17.14 19.63 -6.80
C GLY A 13 17.21 20.92 -7.61
N PHE A 14 16.12 21.70 -7.70
CA PHE A 14 16.04 22.94 -8.48
C PHE A 14 15.81 24.16 -7.59
N PRO A 15 16.84 24.68 -6.92
CA PRO A 15 16.71 25.85 -6.04
C PRO A 15 16.37 27.15 -6.78
N ARG A 16 16.83 27.30 -8.02
CA ARG A 16 16.57 28.45 -8.87
C ARG A 16 15.52 28.15 -9.93
N PRO A 17 14.83 29.17 -10.47
CA PRO A 17 13.88 28.98 -11.56
C PRO A 17 14.58 28.43 -12.81
N VAL A 18 13.98 27.38 -13.34
CA VAL A 18 14.39 26.71 -14.57
C VAL A 18 13.15 26.41 -15.38
N THR A 19 13.18 26.70 -16.68
CA THR A 19 12.11 26.32 -17.62
C THR A 19 12.70 25.39 -18.66
N LEU A 20 12.04 24.24 -18.82
CA LEU A 20 12.40 23.20 -19.78
C LEU A 20 11.32 23.14 -20.86
N ASP A 21 11.75 23.16 -22.11
CA ASP A 21 10.90 22.89 -23.25
C ASP A 21 10.81 21.36 -23.43
N LEU A 22 9.61 20.83 -23.24
CA LEU A 22 9.29 19.41 -23.38
C LEU A 22 8.39 19.15 -24.59
N ASP A 23 8.11 20.15 -25.41
CA ASP A 23 7.25 20.03 -26.59
C ASP A 23 7.94 19.25 -27.72
N ALA A 24 8.14 17.98 -27.47
CA ALA A 24 8.82 17.07 -28.38
C ALA A 24 8.22 15.65 -28.23
N ASP A 25 8.33 14.84 -29.29
CA ASP A 25 7.90 13.43 -29.25
C ASP A 25 8.87 12.57 -28.43
N GLY A 26 10.14 12.96 -28.39
CA GLY A 26 11.16 12.33 -27.58
C GLY A 26 11.93 13.36 -26.75
N VAL A 27 12.05 13.12 -25.45
CA VAL A 27 12.87 13.94 -24.54
C VAL A 27 13.86 13.02 -23.83
N ILE A 28 15.12 13.30 -23.99
CA ILE A 28 16.23 12.56 -23.38
C ILE A 28 16.84 13.43 -22.30
N VAL A 29 16.78 12.98 -21.05
CA VAL A 29 17.37 13.69 -19.91
C VAL A 29 18.63 12.97 -19.45
N ALA A 30 19.78 13.50 -19.80
CA ALA A 30 21.08 12.92 -19.46
C ALA A 30 21.72 13.67 -18.28
N GLY A 31 22.37 12.95 -17.39
CA GLY A 31 23.12 13.59 -16.31
C GLY A 31 23.60 12.61 -15.26
N VAL A 32 24.68 12.94 -14.60
CA VAL A 32 25.25 12.11 -13.52
C VAL A 32 24.26 11.89 -12.37
N ASN A 33 24.53 10.89 -11.54
CA ASN A 33 23.72 10.66 -10.34
C ASN A 33 23.76 11.90 -9.43
N GLY A 34 22.60 12.28 -8.88
CA GLY A 34 22.45 13.49 -8.08
C GLY A 34 22.29 14.79 -8.89
N SER A 35 22.30 14.77 -10.22
CA SER A 35 22.12 15.97 -11.05
C SER A 35 20.70 16.55 -11.07
N GLY A 36 19.71 15.85 -10.49
CA GLY A 36 18.33 16.32 -10.43
C GLY A 36 17.36 15.66 -11.42
N LYS A 37 17.77 14.61 -12.15
CA LYS A 37 16.90 13.85 -13.08
C LYS A 37 15.58 13.44 -12.44
N THR A 38 15.65 12.69 -11.35
CA THR A 38 14.46 12.26 -10.61
C THR A 38 13.65 13.43 -10.04
N SER A 39 14.32 14.53 -9.64
CA SER A 39 13.60 15.73 -9.18
C SER A 39 12.78 16.41 -10.28
N LEU A 40 13.19 16.27 -11.53
CA LEU A 40 12.43 16.74 -12.69
C LEU A 40 11.13 15.94 -12.85
N PHE A 41 11.22 14.61 -12.80
CA PHE A 41 10.03 13.75 -12.89
C PHE A 41 9.11 13.93 -11.68
N ASP A 42 9.68 14.06 -10.48
CA ASP A 42 8.91 14.38 -9.28
C ASP A 42 8.18 15.71 -9.40
N ALA A 43 8.77 16.69 -10.07
CA ALA A 43 8.12 17.98 -10.31
C ALA A 43 6.88 17.82 -11.19
N VAL A 44 6.96 17.02 -12.26
CA VAL A 44 5.78 16.69 -13.09
C VAL A 44 4.72 15.98 -12.27
N LEU A 45 5.12 14.94 -11.54
CA LEU A 45 4.19 14.16 -10.73
C LEU A 45 3.52 15.05 -9.66
N TRP A 46 4.31 15.83 -8.93
CA TRP A 46 3.78 16.73 -7.92
C TRP A 46 2.86 17.81 -8.49
N ALA A 47 3.21 18.41 -9.62
CA ALA A 47 2.35 19.38 -10.28
C ALA A 47 0.96 18.80 -10.58
N LEU A 48 0.90 17.56 -11.10
CA LEU A 48 -0.31 16.94 -11.57
C LEU A 48 -1.11 16.19 -10.49
N SER A 49 -0.43 15.59 -9.49
CA SER A 49 -1.09 14.80 -8.45
C SER A 49 -1.11 15.49 -7.07
N GLY A 50 -0.14 16.33 -6.77
CA GLY A 50 0.05 16.97 -5.45
C GLY A 50 0.76 16.09 -4.44
N SER A 51 1.12 14.86 -4.79
CA SER A 51 1.84 13.92 -3.94
C SER A 51 3.01 13.29 -4.68
N ILE A 52 3.97 12.80 -3.92
CA ILE A 52 5.08 11.99 -4.40
C ILE A 52 5.18 10.80 -3.44
N ASP A 53 4.74 9.62 -3.89
CA ASP A 53 4.57 8.43 -3.04
C ASP A 53 5.81 8.06 -2.21
N ARG A 54 7.01 8.22 -2.77
CA ARG A 54 8.28 7.92 -2.07
C ARG A 54 8.68 8.90 -0.97
N LEU A 55 8.04 10.08 -0.88
CA LEU A 55 8.37 11.08 0.13
C LEU A 55 7.53 10.95 1.39
N SER A 56 6.56 10.02 1.40
CA SER A 56 5.56 9.93 2.48
C SER A 56 4.96 11.32 2.79
N ASP A 57 4.32 11.50 3.92
CA ASP A 57 3.65 12.78 4.27
C ASP A 57 4.60 13.94 4.65
N GLU A 58 5.92 13.79 4.41
CA GLU A 58 6.91 14.84 4.73
C GLU A 58 7.00 15.90 3.62
N THR A 59 6.04 16.82 3.62
CA THR A 59 6.03 18.01 2.73
C THR A 59 7.26 18.90 2.90
N VAL A 60 8.00 18.80 3.99
CA VAL A 60 9.26 19.50 4.25
C VAL A 60 10.33 19.21 3.19
N ASN A 61 10.30 18.03 2.57
CA ASN A 61 11.26 17.62 1.57
C ASN A 61 10.93 18.08 0.14
N LEU A 62 9.81 18.79 -0.06
CA LEU A 62 9.46 19.38 -1.36
C LEU A 62 10.27 20.64 -1.67
N VAL A 63 10.46 21.50 -0.67
CA VAL A 63 11.18 22.75 -0.83
C VAL A 63 12.68 22.49 -0.85
N SER A 64 13.37 23.05 -1.84
CA SER A 64 14.82 22.99 -1.89
C SER A 64 15.44 23.71 -0.70
N ARG A 65 16.38 23.07 -0.02
CA ARG A 65 17.13 23.69 1.11
C ARG A 65 17.89 24.96 0.70
N TYR A 66 18.14 25.12 -0.59
CA TYR A 66 18.87 26.26 -1.17
C TYR A 66 17.93 27.20 -1.94
N SER A 67 16.61 27.04 -1.79
CA SER A 67 15.64 27.96 -2.37
C SER A 67 15.75 29.33 -1.72
N PRO A 68 15.95 30.41 -2.48
CA PRO A 68 16.05 31.75 -1.91
C PRO A 68 14.71 32.27 -1.35
N SER A 69 13.59 31.78 -1.90
CA SER A 69 12.24 32.17 -1.48
C SER A 69 11.70 31.30 -0.33
N GLY A 70 12.32 30.15 -0.04
CA GLY A 70 11.76 29.18 0.89
C GLY A 70 10.47 28.50 0.39
N GLU A 71 10.15 28.68 -0.88
CA GLU A 71 8.96 28.13 -1.54
C GLU A 71 9.35 27.16 -2.64
N ALA A 72 8.47 26.23 -2.93
CA ALA A 72 8.52 25.39 -4.12
C ALA A 72 7.39 25.78 -5.07
N ARG A 73 7.70 25.98 -6.35
CA ARG A 73 6.74 26.23 -7.41
C ARG A 73 7.06 25.35 -8.61
N VAL A 74 6.05 24.69 -9.10
CA VAL A 74 6.12 23.95 -10.37
C VAL A 74 4.93 24.35 -11.24
N GLU A 75 5.25 24.61 -12.50
CA GLU A 75 4.27 24.96 -13.54
C GLU A 75 4.44 23.99 -14.70
N ALA A 76 3.42 23.22 -15.00
CA ALA A 76 3.37 22.29 -16.12
C ALA A 76 2.37 22.78 -17.16
N VAL A 77 2.83 22.95 -18.39
CA VAL A 77 2.00 23.30 -19.54
C VAL A 77 1.75 22.01 -20.33
N LEU A 78 0.48 21.73 -20.56
CA LEU A 78 0.00 20.56 -21.28
C LEU A 78 -0.64 20.96 -22.62
N SER A 79 -0.45 20.14 -23.66
CA SER A 79 -1.29 20.24 -24.87
C SER A 79 -2.57 19.42 -24.67
N THR A 80 -3.69 19.95 -25.08
CA THR A 80 -4.96 19.23 -25.17
C THR A 80 -5.20 18.77 -26.62
N ASP A 81 -6.17 17.88 -26.80
CA ASP A 81 -6.44 17.27 -28.12
C ASP A 81 -6.92 18.28 -29.18
N ASN A 82 -7.31 19.48 -28.77
CA ASN A 82 -7.78 20.57 -29.65
C ASN A 82 -6.71 21.64 -29.90
N ASP A 83 -5.43 21.32 -29.80
CA ASP A 83 -4.31 22.28 -29.93
C ASP A 83 -4.34 23.42 -28.91
N SER A 84 -5.26 23.39 -27.95
CA SER A 84 -5.28 24.33 -26.84
C SER A 84 -4.28 23.87 -25.76
N THR A 85 -3.89 24.81 -24.91
CA THR A 85 -2.99 24.52 -23.80
C THR A 85 -3.72 24.55 -22.46
N ALA A 86 -3.27 23.75 -21.53
CA ALA A 86 -3.68 23.85 -20.14
C ALA A 86 -2.45 24.03 -19.25
N THR A 87 -2.52 24.98 -18.34
CA THR A 87 -1.43 25.25 -17.40
C THR A 87 -1.83 24.84 -15.99
N VAL A 88 -1.03 24.00 -15.38
CA VAL A 88 -1.18 23.55 -13.99
C VAL A 88 -0.03 24.11 -13.18
N ILE A 89 -0.35 24.94 -12.19
CA ILE A 89 0.64 25.53 -11.29
C ILE A 89 0.40 25.02 -9.89
N ARG A 90 1.43 24.45 -9.30
CA ARG A 90 1.41 24.05 -7.90
C ARG A 90 2.51 24.79 -7.15
N ARG A 91 2.17 25.37 -5.99
CA ARG A 91 3.06 26.09 -5.10
C ARG A 91 2.95 25.56 -3.69
N PHE A 92 4.06 25.53 -2.98
CA PHE A 92 4.13 25.19 -1.58
C PHE A 92 5.00 26.22 -0.83
N ASP A 93 4.37 26.93 0.10
CA ASP A 93 4.96 27.93 0.99
C ASP A 93 4.68 27.64 2.48
N GLY A 94 4.57 26.35 2.80
CA GLY A 94 4.01 25.83 4.06
C GLY A 94 2.56 25.38 3.90
N LYS A 95 1.88 25.79 2.82
CA LYS A 95 0.57 25.29 2.39
C LYS A 95 0.62 24.98 0.90
N ALA A 96 -0.12 23.93 0.51
CA ALA A 96 -0.25 23.57 -0.89
C ALA A 96 -1.28 24.48 -1.59
N HIS A 97 -0.88 25.07 -2.69
CA HIS A 97 -1.74 25.89 -3.56
C HIS A 97 -1.76 25.28 -4.95
N LEU A 98 -2.94 25.11 -5.51
CA LEU A 98 -3.15 24.64 -6.88
C LEU A 98 -3.88 25.70 -7.69
N SER A 99 -3.41 25.91 -8.93
CA SER A 99 -4.09 26.72 -9.94
C SER A 99 -4.11 25.96 -11.26
N VAL A 100 -5.25 25.94 -11.90
CA VAL A 100 -5.46 25.29 -13.20
C VAL A 100 -6.07 26.30 -14.17
N GLN A 101 -5.45 26.47 -15.32
CA GLN A 101 -5.91 27.36 -16.38
C GLN A 101 -6.06 26.56 -17.68
N ARG A 102 -7.19 26.74 -18.39
CA ARG A 102 -7.44 26.14 -19.70
C ARG A 102 -7.42 27.23 -20.78
N GLY A 103 -6.49 27.12 -21.70
CA GLY A 103 -6.35 28.10 -22.78
C GLY A 103 -6.22 29.52 -22.24
N SER A 104 -7.12 30.39 -22.68
CA SER A 104 -7.21 31.79 -22.27
C SER A 104 -8.18 32.05 -21.12
N ASP A 105 -8.79 31.00 -20.54
CA ASP A 105 -9.73 31.15 -19.44
C ASP A 105 -9.01 31.66 -18.18
N PRO A 106 -9.70 32.34 -17.26
CA PRO A 106 -9.11 32.74 -16.01
C PRO A 106 -8.69 31.51 -15.18
N PRO A 107 -7.59 31.59 -14.43
CA PRO A 107 -7.11 30.48 -13.63
C PRO A 107 -8.07 30.16 -12.50
N VAL A 108 -8.40 28.86 -12.33
CA VAL A 108 -9.18 28.33 -11.22
C VAL A 108 -8.27 27.96 -10.08
N THR A 109 -8.60 28.36 -8.84
CA THR A 109 -7.79 28.13 -7.65
C THR A 109 -8.59 27.49 -6.50
N GLY A 110 -7.91 27.02 -5.46
CA GLY A 110 -8.55 26.42 -4.28
C GLY A 110 -9.20 25.06 -4.58
N PRO A 111 -10.26 24.67 -3.85
CA PRO A 111 -10.92 23.36 -4.02
C PRO A 111 -11.49 23.14 -5.44
N ALA A 112 -11.89 24.18 -6.14
CA ALA A 112 -12.36 24.11 -7.50
C ALA A 112 -11.24 23.74 -8.49
N ALA A 113 -9.98 24.06 -8.17
CA ALA A 113 -8.85 23.72 -9.02
C ALA A 113 -8.59 22.20 -9.05
N GLU A 114 -8.82 21.50 -7.94
CA GLU A 114 -8.70 20.03 -7.92
C GLU A 114 -9.76 19.37 -8.82
N ALA A 115 -10.99 19.83 -8.73
CA ALA A 115 -12.05 19.37 -9.60
C ALA A 115 -11.75 19.68 -11.07
N ALA A 116 -11.22 20.88 -11.36
CA ALA A 116 -10.81 21.29 -12.72
C ALA A 116 -9.63 20.45 -13.23
N LEU A 117 -8.69 20.10 -12.36
CA LEU A 117 -7.55 19.22 -12.69
C LEU A 117 -8.01 17.81 -13.05
N ILE A 118 -8.88 17.21 -12.23
CA ILE A 118 -9.45 15.89 -12.49
C ILE A 118 -10.25 15.90 -13.79
N GLU A 119 -11.06 16.93 -14.01
CA GLU A 119 -11.82 17.06 -15.24
C GLU A 119 -10.95 17.24 -16.48
N LEU A 120 -9.81 17.90 -16.31
CA LEU A 120 -8.84 18.10 -17.38
C LEU A 120 -8.11 16.79 -17.71
N LEU A 121 -7.53 16.14 -16.69
CA LEU A 121 -6.62 15.02 -16.90
C LEU A 121 -7.36 13.68 -17.02
N TRP A 122 -8.34 13.45 -16.15
CA TRP A 122 -9.00 12.15 -16.08
C TRP A 122 -10.45 12.27 -15.60
N PRO A 123 -11.37 12.65 -16.49
CA PRO A 123 -12.80 12.83 -16.15
C PRO A 123 -13.43 11.61 -15.47
N ASP A 124 -13.01 10.40 -15.86
CA ASP A 124 -13.54 9.14 -15.31
C ASP A 124 -13.19 8.96 -13.82
N ALA A 125 -12.10 9.56 -13.37
CA ALA A 125 -11.71 9.53 -11.96
C ALA A 125 -12.65 10.30 -11.03
N LYS A 126 -13.52 11.20 -11.56
CA LYS A 126 -14.53 11.93 -10.76
C LYS A 126 -15.45 10.98 -9.98
N SER A 127 -15.65 9.78 -10.48
CA SER A 127 -16.50 8.77 -9.85
C SER A 127 -15.77 7.92 -8.80
N SER A 128 -14.48 8.13 -8.58
CA SER A 128 -13.71 7.47 -7.52
C SER A 128 -13.99 8.11 -6.15
N ALA A 129 -13.86 7.33 -5.08
CA ALA A 129 -13.97 7.83 -3.71
C ALA A 129 -12.94 8.93 -3.40
N ASP A 130 -11.76 8.80 -3.98
CA ASP A 130 -10.66 9.76 -3.89
C ASP A 130 -10.07 9.95 -5.30
N PRO A 131 -10.59 10.94 -6.07
CA PRO A 131 -10.17 11.17 -7.43
C PRO A 131 -8.69 11.53 -7.59
N LEU A 132 -8.11 12.28 -6.64
CA LEU A 132 -6.71 12.64 -6.67
C LEU A 132 -5.81 11.43 -6.43
N LYS A 133 -6.17 10.56 -5.50
CA LYS A 133 -5.43 9.33 -5.24
C LYS A 133 -5.51 8.35 -6.42
N ALA A 134 -6.66 8.26 -7.07
CA ALA A 134 -6.82 7.48 -8.30
C ALA A 134 -5.94 8.04 -9.44
N LEU A 135 -5.92 9.37 -9.62
CA LEU A 135 -5.04 10.04 -10.58
C LEU A 135 -3.56 9.79 -10.27
N THR A 136 -3.15 9.93 -9.00
CA THR A 136 -1.77 9.66 -8.57
C THR A 136 -1.35 8.25 -8.93
N ARG A 137 -2.17 7.24 -8.60
CA ARG A 137 -1.90 5.85 -8.95
C ARG A 137 -1.79 5.63 -10.45
N SER A 138 -2.68 6.24 -11.25
CA SER A 138 -2.62 6.16 -12.71
C SER A 138 -1.32 6.76 -13.24
N LEU A 139 -0.93 7.92 -12.75
CA LEU A 139 0.31 8.57 -13.15
C LEU A 139 1.55 7.74 -12.78
N THR A 140 1.60 7.21 -11.56
CA THR A 140 2.76 6.45 -11.05
C THR A 140 2.85 5.02 -11.59
N ARG A 141 1.73 4.44 -12.06
CA ARG A 141 1.70 3.04 -12.52
C ARG A 141 1.63 2.89 -14.03
N ALA A 142 1.12 3.89 -14.74
CA ALA A 142 0.94 3.79 -16.19
C ALA A 142 1.60 4.91 -17.00
N THR A 143 1.97 6.04 -16.40
CA THR A 143 2.57 7.19 -17.11
C THR A 143 4.03 7.42 -16.73
N TYR A 144 4.38 7.23 -15.46
CA TYR A 144 5.72 7.46 -14.95
C TYR A 144 6.28 6.22 -14.23
N LEU A 145 7.32 5.65 -14.76
CA LEU A 145 8.05 4.54 -14.14
C LEU A 145 9.30 5.07 -13.44
N GLN A 146 9.27 5.06 -12.11
CA GLN A 146 10.39 5.46 -11.27
C GLN A 146 11.43 4.33 -11.18
N GLN A 147 12.70 4.68 -11.10
CA GLN A 147 13.81 3.76 -10.92
C GLN A 147 13.60 2.79 -9.74
N ASP A 148 13.22 3.33 -8.57
CA ASP A 148 13.03 2.54 -7.35
C ASP A 148 11.74 1.72 -7.36
N SER A 149 10.78 2.08 -8.23
CA SER A 149 9.46 1.44 -8.33
C SER A 149 9.35 0.45 -9.50
N VAL A 150 10.42 0.27 -10.28
CA VAL A 150 10.42 -0.63 -11.45
C VAL A 150 9.91 -2.03 -11.07
N ARG A 151 10.37 -2.57 -9.95
CA ARG A 151 9.98 -3.92 -9.50
C ARG A 151 8.72 -3.94 -8.64
N GLN A 152 8.29 -2.80 -8.10
CA GLN A 152 7.22 -2.74 -7.12
C GLN A 152 5.94 -3.41 -7.63
N PHE A 153 5.59 -3.19 -8.89
CA PHE A 153 4.41 -3.80 -9.50
C PHE A 153 4.50 -5.33 -9.64
N VAL A 154 5.70 -5.87 -9.78
CA VAL A 154 5.92 -7.31 -9.96
C VAL A 154 6.17 -8.02 -8.63
N GLU A 155 6.95 -7.42 -7.72
CA GLU A 155 7.45 -8.06 -6.49
C GLU A 155 6.71 -7.63 -5.22
N ALA A 156 6.43 -6.34 -5.07
CA ALA A 156 5.97 -5.77 -3.80
C ALA A 156 4.45 -5.59 -3.72
N ASP A 157 3.77 -5.30 -4.83
CA ASP A 157 2.32 -5.16 -4.83
C ASP A 157 1.65 -6.54 -4.61
N THR A 158 0.63 -6.57 -3.78
CA THR A 158 -0.19 -7.78 -3.61
C THR A 158 -1.03 -8.04 -4.87
N GLU A 159 -1.50 -9.26 -5.04
CA GLU A 159 -2.38 -9.64 -6.16
C GLU A 159 -3.64 -8.77 -6.22
N GLN A 160 -4.13 -8.35 -5.07
CA GLN A 160 -5.29 -7.47 -4.95
C GLN A 160 -4.96 -6.03 -5.37
N GLU A 161 -3.81 -5.51 -4.97
CA GLU A 161 -3.34 -4.17 -5.37
C GLU A 161 -3.10 -4.10 -6.87
N ARG A 162 -2.46 -5.11 -7.45
CA ARG A 162 -2.27 -5.21 -8.91
C ARG A 162 -3.61 -5.21 -9.66
N PHE A 163 -4.58 -6.00 -9.19
CA PHE A 163 -5.93 -6.01 -9.76
C PHE A 163 -6.61 -4.64 -9.67
N GLN A 164 -6.47 -3.96 -8.52
CA GLN A 164 -7.07 -2.65 -8.31
C GLN A 164 -6.44 -1.58 -9.21
N VAL A 165 -5.11 -1.56 -9.34
CA VAL A 165 -4.40 -0.64 -10.23
C VAL A 165 -4.90 -0.77 -11.67
N VAL A 166 -4.97 -2.00 -12.19
CA VAL A 166 -5.48 -2.23 -13.55
C VAL A 166 -6.95 -1.85 -13.64
N GLY A 167 -7.75 -2.19 -12.63
CA GLY A 167 -9.16 -1.83 -12.56
C GLY A 167 -9.39 -0.31 -12.63
N ASP A 168 -8.61 0.46 -11.88
CA ASP A 168 -8.67 1.93 -11.92
C ASP A 168 -8.31 2.45 -13.31
N LEU A 169 -7.26 1.91 -13.94
CA LEU A 169 -6.80 2.32 -15.26
C LEU A 169 -7.80 2.02 -16.39
N VAL A 170 -8.54 0.91 -16.29
CA VAL A 170 -9.55 0.53 -17.32
C VAL A 170 -10.95 1.04 -17.01
N GLY A 171 -11.08 1.94 -16.02
CA GLY A 171 -12.36 2.61 -15.70
C GLY A 171 -13.32 1.80 -14.83
N VAL A 172 -12.88 0.69 -14.23
CA VAL A 172 -13.69 -0.14 -13.32
C VAL A 172 -13.77 0.46 -11.91
N GLY A 173 -13.02 1.51 -11.64
CA GLY A 173 -13.00 2.20 -10.34
C GLY A 173 -14.39 2.64 -9.87
N ARG A 174 -15.28 3.04 -10.79
CA ARG A 174 -16.68 3.37 -10.50
C ARG A 174 -17.48 2.17 -10.00
N ILE A 175 -17.26 0.99 -10.57
CA ILE A 175 -17.92 -0.26 -10.12
C ILE A 175 -17.41 -0.64 -8.73
N ALA A 176 -16.11 -0.54 -8.51
CA ALA A 176 -15.49 -0.84 -7.22
C ALA A 176 -15.96 0.15 -6.13
N GLU A 177 -16.14 1.43 -6.47
CA GLU A 177 -16.68 2.42 -5.54
C GLU A 177 -18.15 2.15 -5.22
N LEU A 178 -18.98 1.90 -6.23
CA LEU A 178 -20.38 1.52 -6.03
C LEU A 178 -20.50 0.26 -5.18
N GLN A 179 -19.64 -0.72 -5.41
CA GLN A 179 -19.56 -1.94 -4.60
C GLN A 179 -19.24 -1.61 -3.14
N ARG A 180 -18.22 -0.78 -2.86
CA ARG A 180 -17.85 -0.39 -1.48
C ARG A 180 -18.98 0.37 -0.77
N GLN A 181 -19.67 1.28 -1.47
CA GLN A 181 -20.80 2.01 -0.94
C GLN A 181 -21.96 1.08 -0.61
N LEU A 182 -22.27 0.13 -1.51
CA LEU A 182 -23.29 -0.89 -1.28
C LEU A 182 -22.91 -1.82 -0.12
N GLU A 183 -21.66 -2.25 -0.02
CA GLU A 183 -21.16 -3.06 1.10
C GLU A 183 -21.28 -2.30 2.43
N SER A 184 -20.87 -1.05 2.46
CA SER A 184 -21.01 -0.19 3.65
C SER A 184 -22.48 0.01 4.03
N SER A 185 -23.33 0.29 3.05
CA SER A 185 -24.78 0.44 3.25
C SER A 185 -25.42 -0.85 3.70
N LYS A 186 -25.07 -1.99 3.09
CA LYS A 186 -25.52 -3.32 3.51
C LYS A 186 -25.11 -3.62 4.94
N ASN A 187 -23.85 -3.34 5.31
CA ASN A 187 -23.37 -3.56 6.67
C ASN A 187 -24.15 -2.72 7.70
N SER A 188 -24.41 -1.45 7.37
CA SER A 188 -25.24 -0.57 8.20
C SER A 188 -26.68 -1.06 8.27
N TRP A 189 -27.23 -1.50 7.15
CA TRP A 189 -28.57 -2.10 7.08
C TRP A 189 -28.67 -3.37 7.90
N THR A 190 -27.69 -4.25 7.81
CA THR A 190 -27.63 -5.50 8.59
C THR A 190 -27.56 -5.21 10.09
N ARG A 191 -26.70 -4.25 10.50
CA ARG A 191 -26.63 -3.83 11.91
C ARG A 191 -27.96 -3.29 12.42
N ALA A 192 -28.62 -2.44 11.62
CA ALA A 192 -29.93 -1.91 11.97
C ALA A 192 -30.99 -3.02 12.05
N THR A 193 -30.94 -4.01 11.17
CA THR A 193 -31.83 -5.18 11.20
C THR A 193 -31.58 -6.03 12.45
N THR A 194 -30.33 -6.30 12.80
CA THR A 194 -29.96 -7.01 14.04
C THR A 194 -30.40 -6.24 15.30
N THR A 195 -30.37 -4.91 15.25
CA THR A 195 -30.91 -4.10 16.35
C THR A 195 -32.42 -4.29 16.48
N LEU A 196 -33.16 -4.25 15.37
CA LEU A 196 -34.61 -4.51 15.37
C LEU A 196 -34.97 -5.94 15.85
N GLU A 197 -34.15 -6.93 15.48
CA GLU A 197 -34.29 -8.30 16.00
C GLU A 197 -34.14 -8.35 17.52
N ARG A 198 -33.10 -7.67 18.03
CA ARG A 198 -32.90 -7.58 19.48
C ARG A 198 -34.03 -6.83 20.19
N ASP A 199 -34.54 -5.79 19.54
CA ASP A 199 -35.66 -4.98 20.05
C ASP A 199 -37.00 -5.78 20.03
N LEU A 200 -37.06 -6.86 19.26
CA LEU A 200 -38.22 -7.78 19.28
C LEU A 200 -38.24 -8.72 20.50
N ASP A 201 -37.04 -9.11 20.99
CA ASP A 201 -36.91 -10.06 22.12
C ASP A 201 -37.70 -9.66 23.36
N PRO A 202 -37.71 -8.39 23.81
CA PRO A 202 -38.51 -7.95 24.95
C PRO A 202 -40.01 -8.20 24.73
N PHE A 203 -40.50 -7.96 23.51
CA PHE A 203 -41.94 -8.19 23.19
C PHE A 203 -42.29 -9.67 23.22
N VAL A 204 -41.42 -10.53 22.67
CA VAL A 204 -41.60 -11.99 22.72
C VAL A 204 -41.55 -12.49 24.16
N THR A 205 -40.64 -11.99 24.96
CA THR A 205 -40.49 -12.31 26.36
C THR A 205 -41.75 -11.87 27.14
N GLN A 206 -42.16 -10.63 26.94
CA GLN A 206 -43.37 -10.09 27.58
C GLN A 206 -44.61 -10.87 27.17
N ARG A 207 -44.75 -11.21 25.88
CA ARG A 207 -45.85 -12.08 25.41
C ARG A 207 -45.86 -13.43 26.12
N THR A 208 -44.68 -14.05 26.27
CA THR A 208 -44.54 -15.33 26.93
C THR A 208 -45.00 -15.26 28.39
N VAL A 209 -44.53 -14.21 29.09
CA VAL A 209 -44.91 -13.97 30.49
C VAL A 209 -46.43 -13.74 30.63
N ILE A 210 -47.01 -12.90 29.76
CA ILE A 210 -48.46 -12.64 29.82
C ILE A 210 -49.24 -13.91 29.44
N ARG A 211 -48.82 -14.66 28.42
CA ARG A 211 -49.45 -15.91 28.01
C ARG A 211 -49.41 -16.99 29.11
N GLU A 212 -48.26 -17.14 29.75
CA GLU A 212 -48.13 -18.03 30.90
C GLU A 212 -49.04 -17.60 32.08
N ARG A 213 -49.18 -16.26 32.24
CA ARG A 213 -50.05 -15.72 33.27
C ARG A 213 -51.51 -15.96 32.96
N VAL A 214 -51.94 -15.74 31.71
CA VAL A 214 -53.30 -16.09 31.26
C VAL A 214 -53.58 -17.58 31.41
N ASN A 215 -52.63 -18.45 30.98
CA ASN A 215 -52.77 -19.91 31.10
C ASN A 215 -52.86 -20.38 32.56
N ARG A 216 -52.10 -19.77 33.47
CA ARG A 216 -52.17 -20.07 34.91
C ARG A 216 -53.52 -19.65 35.51
N LEU A 217 -54.06 -18.51 35.05
CA LEU A 217 -55.39 -18.08 35.44
C LEU A 217 -56.50 -19.02 34.95
N GLN A 218 -56.25 -19.74 33.84
CA GLN A 218 -57.19 -20.77 33.34
C GLN A 218 -57.09 -22.13 34.05
N SER A 219 -55.87 -22.47 34.50
CA SER A 219 -55.49 -23.76 35.02
C SER A 219 -55.59 -23.91 36.57
N LEU A 220 -55.73 -22.77 37.26
CA LEU A 220 -55.81 -22.79 38.73
C LEU A 220 -57.22 -23.17 39.21
N GLU A 221 -57.45 -24.45 39.32
CA GLU A 221 -58.40 -24.94 40.25
C GLU A 221 -57.89 -24.73 41.70
N VAL A 222 -58.70 -24.14 42.56
CA VAL A 222 -58.32 -23.83 43.93
C VAL A 222 -58.39 -25.12 44.80
N GLU A 223 -57.26 -25.81 44.83
CA GLU A 223 -57.02 -26.86 45.84
C GLU A 223 -55.76 -26.44 46.63
N GLY A 224 -55.93 -25.87 47.80
CA GLY A 224 -54.85 -25.59 48.72
C GLY A 224 -55.14 -24.42 49.67
N ASP A 225 -54.60 -24.47 50.88
CA ASP A 225 -54.63 -23.38 51.83
C ASP A 225 -53.60 -22.33 51.47
N ILE A 226 -53.98 -21.37 50.56
CA ILE A 226 -53.15 -20.29 50.06
C ILE A 226 -52.46 -19.47 51.17
N GLN A 227 -53.12 -19.44 52.38
CA GLN A 227 -52.50 -18.74 53.50
C GLN A 227 -51.30 -19.49 54.09
N ALA A 228 -51.40 -20.81 54.17
CA ALA A 228 -50.28 -21.64 54.61
C ALA A 228 -49.08 -21.63 53.61
N GLU A 229 -49.39 -21.69 52.31
CA GLU A 229 -48.38 -21.63 51.24
C GLU A 229 -47.69 -20.23 51.26
N TYR A 230 -48.40 -19.16 51.45
CA TYR A 230 -47.85 -17.82 51.60
C TYR A 230 -46.95 -17.73 52.83
N ALA A 231 -47.31 -18.29 53.98
CA ALA A 231 -46.46 -18.28 55.18
C ALA A 231 -45.13 -19.01 54.94
N ASN A 232 -45.19 -20.17 54.27
CA ASN A 232 -43.98 -20.94 53.91
C ASN A 232 -43.07 -20.18 52.94
N TRP A 233 -43.65 -19.58 51.90
CA TRP A 233 -42.91 -18.75 50.96
C TRP A 233 -42.22 -17.57 51.63
N ARG A 234 -42.95 -16.86 52.51
CA ARG A 234 -42.43 -15.71 53.29
C ARG A 234 -41.22 -16.11 54.14
N GLN A 235 -41.26 -17.26 54.79
CA GLN A 235 -40.15 -17.79 55.57
C GLN A 235 -38.93 -18.12 54.70
N ALA A 236 -39.15 -18.73 53.53
CA ALA A 236 -38.07 -19.02 52.57
C ALA A 236 -37.43 -17.76 52.04
N VAL A 237 -38.18 -16.70 51.71
CA VAL A 237 -37.68 -15.39 51.25
C VAL A 237 -36.88 -14.69 52.36
N ALA A 238 -37.39 -14.68 53.62
CA ALA A 238 -36.71 -14.10 54.76
C ALA A 238 -35.32 -14.75 54.98
N THR A 239 -35.28 -16.08 54.90
CA THR A 239 -34.03 -16.87 54.99
C THR A 239 -33.04 -16.51 53.87
N SER A 240 -33.55 -16.42 52.64
CA SER A 240 -32.69 -16.12 51.42
C SER A 240 -32.20 -14.69 51.38
N LEU A 241 -32.96 -13.71 51.92
CA LEU A 241 -32.62 -12.29 51.95
C LEU A 241 -31.88 -11.88 53.22
N GLY A 242 -31.80 -12.75 54.21
CA GLY A 242 -31.13 -12.47 55.50
C GLY A 242 -31.82 -11.42 56.34
N SER A 243 -33.13 -11.18 56.15
CA SER A 243 -33.90 -10.20 56.88
C SER A 243 -34.80 -10.89 57.93
N ASP A 244 -34.52 -10.60 59.18
CA ASP A 244 -35.30 -11.05 60.33
C ASP A 244 -36.51 -10.10 60.53
N ASN A 245 -37.60 -10.36 59.85
CA ASN A 245 -38.82 -9.58 59.99
C ASN A 245 -39.92 -10.31 60.76
N GLY A 246 -39.94 -10.11 62.06
CA GLY A 246 -40.99 -10.54 62.91
C GLY A 246 -42.25 -9.67 62.81
N GLY A 247 -43.40 -10.33 62.76
CA GLY A 247 -44.70 -9.70 62.97
C GLY A 247 -45.71 -9.84 61.84
N LEU A 248 -46.63 -10.79 61.93
CA LEU A 248 -47.81 -10.97 61.07
C LEU A 248 -48.85 -9.86 61.33
N VAL A 249 -49.15 -9.07 60.30
CA VAL A 249 -50.38 -8.28 60.22
C VAL A 249 -51.19 -8.76 59.04
N VAL A 250 -52.34 -9.40 59.31
CA VAL A 250 -53.19 -10.14 58.36
C VAL A 250 -53.83 -9.27 57.27
N GLU A 251 -53.82 -7.95 57.41
CA GLU A 251 -54.56 -7.00 56.53
C GLU A 251 -53.78 -6.48 55.30
N ARG A 252 -52.51 -6.89 55.11
CA ARG A 252 -51.67 -6.36 54.00
C ARG A 252 -50.90 -7.41 53.21
N THR A 253 -51.45 -8.61 53.09
CA THR A 253 -50.78 -9.75 52.46
C THR A 253 -50.36 -9.48 51.02
N ALA A 254 -51.14 -8.78 50.20
CA ALA A 254 -50.82 -8.47 48.82
C ALA A 254 -49.67 -7.44 48.71
N GLU A 255 -49.67 -6.40 49.54
CA GLU A 255 -48.57 -5.38 49.51
C GLU A 255 -47.25 -5.91 50.06
N GLU A 256 -47.28 -6.84 51.01
CA GLU A 256 -46.08 -7.54 51.53
C GLU A 256 -45.49 -8.51 50.53
N LEU A 257 -46.36 -9.23 49.82
CA LEU A 257 -45.97 -10.14 48.74
C LEU A 257 -45.28 -9.38 47.60
N ASP A 258 -45.90 -8.23 47.17
CA ASP A 258 -45.33 -7.39 46.13
C ASP A 258 -43.97 -6.78 46.53
N ARG A 259 -43.80 -6.37 47.79
CA ARG A 259 -42.50 -5.92 48.30
C ARG A 259 -41.46 -7.04 48.27
N GLY A 260 -41.82 -8.23 48.72
CA GLY A 260 -40.93 -9.39 48.68
C GLY A 260 -40.52 -9.79 47.27
N LEU A 261 -41.44 -9.77 46.31
CA LEU A 261 -41.14 -10.02 44.90
C LEU A 261 -40.21 -8.97 44.28
N ASN A 262 -40.44 -7.70 44.60
CA ASN A 262 -39.55 -6.62 44.11
C ASN A 262 -38.12 -6.74 44.66
N GLU A 263 -37.98 -7.12 45.92
CA GLU A 263 -36.69 -7.34 46.55
C GLU A 263 -35.97 -8.55 45.97
N LEU A 264 -36.69 -9.65 45.75
CA LEU A 264 -36.15 -10.84 45.04
C LEU A 264 -35.68 -10.51 43.60
N LEU A 265 -36.49 -9.75 42.86
CA LEU A 265 -36.14 -9.29 41.52
C LEU A 265 -34.88 -8.42 41.50
N SER A 266 -34.82 -7.46 42.40
CA SER A 266 -33.65 -6.59 42.55
C SER A 266 -32.38 -7.39 42.83
N ARG A 267 -32.48 -8.37 43.74
CA ARG A 267 -31.37 -9.23 44.12
C ARG A 267 -30.98 -10.18 42.98
N GLU A 268 -31.96 -10.78 42.29
CA GLU A 268 -31.73 -11.62 41.11
C GLU A 268 -30.98 -10.86 40.02
N GLN A 269 -31.39 -9.60 39.73
CA GLN A 269 -30.71 -8.74 38.75
C GLN A 269 -29.32 -8.35 39.17
N ALA A 270 -29.09 -8.12 40.45
CA ALA A 270 -27.77 -7.79 40.99
C ALA A 270 -26.81 -8.99 40.84
N GLU A 271 -27.28 -10.19 41.23
CA GLU A 271 -26.50 -11.40 41.09
C GLU A 271 -26.30 -11.80 39.62
N ALA A 272 -27.29 -11.57 38.73
CA ALA A 272 -27.15 -11.82 37.31
C ALA A 272 -26.07 -10.90 36.66
N ARG A 273 -25.99 -9.63 37.10
CA ARG A 273 -24.87 -8.72 36.67
C ARG A 273 -23.54 -9.24 37.17
N ARG A 274 -23.48 -9.74 38.42
CA ARG A 274 -22.28 -10.34 38.99
C ARG A 274 -21.84 -11.57 38.21
N VAL A 275 -22.77 -12.44 37.81
CA VAL A 275 -22.52 -13.61 36.95
C VAL A 275 -21.87 -13.16 35.63
N SER A 276 -22.44 -12.16 34.98
CA SER A 276 -21.91 -11.65 33.71
C SER A 276 -20.49 -11.07 33.86
N ALA A 277 -20.22 -10.33 34.92
CA ALA A 277 -18.91 -9.80 35.22
C ALA A 277 -17.88 -10.91 35.52
N LEU A 278 -18.28 -11.87 36.37
CA LEU A 278 -17.44 -13.03 36.69
C LEU A 278 -17.16 -13.90 35.47
N GLN A 279 -18.11 -14.07 34.58
CA GLN A 279 -17.91 -14.81 33.33
C GLN A 279 -16.88 -14.14 32.41
N ARG A 280 -16.94 -12.83 32.26
CA ARG A 280 -15.93 -12.07 31.51
C ARG A 280 -14.55 -12.17 32.14
N LEU A 281 -14.51 -12.03 33.47
CA LEU A 281 -13.27 -12.17 34.22
C LEU A 281 -12.68 -13.58 34.10
N THR A 282 -13.51 -14.61 34.27
CA THR A 282 -13.09 -16.01 34.13
C THR A 282 -12.59 -16.32 32.73
N SER A 283 -13.27 -15.79 31.70
CA SER A 283 -12.85 -15.92 30.30
C SER A 283 -11.50 -15.22 30.05
N HIS A 284 -11.30 -14.04 30.64
CA HIS A 284 -10.05 -13.33 30.54
C HIS A 284 -8.89 -14.07 31.23
N LEU A 285 -9.15 -14.59 32.45
CA LEU A 285 -8.16 -15.37 33.22
C LEU A 285 -7.87 -16.75 32.60
N ALA A 286 -8.80 -17.32 31.82
CA ALA A 286 -8.58 -18.54 31.04
C ALA A 286 -7.62 -18.34 29.87
N THR A 287 -7.47 -17.11 29.45
CA THR A 287 -6.47 -16.75 28.42
C THR A 287 -5.11 -16.61 29.10
N PRO A 288 -4.13 -17.41 28.75
CA PRO A 288 -2.82 -17.30 29.39
C PRO A 288 -2.26 -15.89 29.22
N ARG A 289 -1.78 -15.33 30.29
CA ARG A 289 -1.13 -14.02 30.29
C ARG A 289 0.07 -14.09 29.36
N PRO A 290 0.15 -13.26 28.35
CA PRO A 290 1.31 -13.24 27.48
C PRO A 290 2.59 -12.96 28.30
N GLU A 291 3.64 -13.70 28.03
CA GLU A 291 4.94 -13.45 28.65
C GLU A 291 5.67 -12.38 27.84
N ALA A 292 6.05 -11.32 28.51
CA ALA A 292 6.86 -10.27 27.92
C ALA A 292 8.33 -10.58 28.09
N PRO A 293 9.05 -10.77 27.01
CA PRO A 293 10.50 -10.93 27.10
C PRO A 293 11.19 -9.62 27.49
N ASP A 294 12.37 -9.74 28.05
CA ASP A 294 13.18 -8.57 28.39
C ASP A 294 13.63 -7.84 27.11
N LEU A 295 12.93 -6.74 26.86
CA LEU A 295 13.15 -5.94 25.67
C LEU A 295 14.51 -5.26 25.68
N SER A 296 15.04 -4.94 26.85
CA SER A 296 16.32 -4.23 26.99
C SER A 296 17.48 -5.08 26.47
N LEU A 297 17.47 -6.36 26.84
CA LEU A 297 18.48 -7.31 26.38
C LEU A 297 18.38 -7.54 24.86
N LEU A 298 17.17 -7.69 24.36
CA LEU A 298 16.92 -7.92 22.93
C LEU A 298 17.28 -6.69 22.07
N GLN A 299 16.99 -5.49 22.57
CA GLN A 299 17.41 -4.24 21.95
C GLN A 299 18.93 -4.09 21.93
N ALA A 300 19.61 -4.46 23.00
CA ALA A 300 21.07 -4.44 23.03
C ALA A 300 21.68 -5.36 21.96
N VAL A 301 21.09 -6.56 21.78
CA VAL A 301 21.52 -7.49 20.72
C VAL A 301 21.26 -6.91 19.33
N LEU A 302 20.13 -6.26 19.12
CA LEU A 302 19.82 -5.59 17.86
C LEU A 302 20.79 -4.46 17.58
N THR A 303 21.03 -3.59 18.57
CA THR A 303 21.96 -2.46 18.42
C THR A 303 23.38 -2.95 18.11
N ALA A 304 23.80 -4.06 18.73
CA ALA A 304 25.09 -4.67 18.42
C ALA A 304 25.14 -5.23 16.98
N ALA A 305 24.06 -5.80 16.49
CA ALA A 305 23.96 -6.29 15.13
C ALA A 305 23.93 -5.11 14.10
N GLU A 306 23.20 -4.06 14.40
CA GLU A 306 23.16 -2.84 13.58
C GLU A 306 24.53 -2.16 13.49
N ALA A 307 25.26 -2.09 14.63
CA ALA A 307 26.61 -1.55 14.65
C ALA A 307 27.59 -2.38 13.79
N ARG A 308 27.46 -3.70 13.80
CA ARG A 308 28.27 -4.58 12.93
C ARG A 308 27.97 -4.35 11.44
N THR A 309 26.68 -4.26 11.10
CA THR A 309 26.27 -4.00 9.72
C THR A 309 26.77 -2.64 9.25
N GLN A 310 26.69 -1.63 10.12
CA GLN A 310 27.23 -0.29 9.82
C GLN A 310 28.74 -0.35 9.57
N THR A 311 29.49 -1.03 10.44
CA THR A 311 30.95 -1.16 10.29
C THR A 311 31.31 -1.90 9.00
N ALA A 312 30.59 -2.98 8.68
CA ALA A 312 30.82 -3.72 7.43
C ALA A 312 30.49 -2.87 6.19
N SER A 313 29.44 -2.06 6.25
CA SER A 313 29.09 -1.11 5.18
C SER A 313 30.17 -0.05 4.95
N GLU A 314 30.73 0.49 6.03
CA GLU A 314 31.83 1.46 5.96
C GLU A 314 33.10 0.84 5.38
N GLN A 315 33.37 -0.44 5.70
CA GLN A 315 34.49 -1.19 5.12
C GLN A 315 34.33 -1.40 3.63
N VAL A 316 33.14 -1.76 3.17
CA VAL A 316 32.83 -1.89 1.73
C VAL A 316 33.05 -0.55 1.02
N ALA A 317 32.50 0.54 1.58
CA ALA A 317 32.66 1.87 0.98
C ALA A 317 34.14 2.31 0.88
N SER A 318 34.91 1.98 1.93
CA SER A 318 36.35 2.29 1.93
C SER A 318 37.12 1.44 0.90
N ALA A 319 36.78 0.14 0.80
CA ALA A 319 37.40 -0.75 -0.18
C ALA A 319 37.04 -0.36 -1.63
N GLU A 320 35.81 0.08 -1.86
CA GLU A 320 35.35 0.60 -3.16
C GLU A 320 36.12 1.86 -3.57
N GLN A 321 36.28 2.79 -2.60
CA GLN A 321 37.08 4.02 -2.86
C GLN A 321 38.53 3.69 -3.22
N GLN A 322 39.14 2.75 -2.46
CA GLN A 322 40.51 2.32 -2.73
C GLN A 322 40.64 1.66 -4.10
N ALA A 323 39.70 0.74 -4.42
CA ALA A 323 39.68 0.07 -5.72
C ALA A 323 39.42 1.02 -6.89
N ALA A 324 38.68 2.10 -6.67
CA ALA A 324 38.46 3.14 -7.67
C ALA A 324 39.70 3.98 -7.89
N LEU A 325 40.46 4.29 -6.82
CA LEU A 325 41.74 5.00 -6.91
C LEU A 325 42.79 4.15 -7.63
N ASP A 326 42.91 2.89 -7.27
CA ASP A 326 43.88 1.98 -7.88
C ASP A 326 43.58 1.76 -9.38
N ARG A 327 42.32 1.64 -9.77
CA ARG A 327 41.92 1.58 -11.18
C ARG A 327 42.31 2.82 -11.96
N ARG A 328 42.13 4.01 -11.37
CA ARG A 328 42.54 5.27 -12.00
C ARG A 328 44.06 5.34 -12.23
N VAL A 329 44.81 4.94 -11.19
CA VAL A 329 46.29 4.89 -11.28
C VAL A 329 46.74 3.89 -12.35
N GLN A 330 46.09 2.70 -12.42
CA GLN A 330 46.44 1.73 -13.44
C GLN A 330 46.09 2.18 -14.87
N VAL A 331 44.93 2.82 -15.05
CA VAL A 331 44.56 3.39 -16.37
C VAL A 331 45.57 4.46 -16.81
N GLU A 332 45.92 5.38 -15.90
CA GLU A 332 46.87 6.45 -16.18
C GLU A 332 48.27 5.92 -16.47
N LEU A 333 48.70 4.85 -15.76
CA LEU A 333 49.97 4.17 -16.03
C LEU A 333 49.95 3.48 -17.39
N THR A 334 48.82 2.81 -17.74
CA THR A 334 48.68 2.09 -19.01
C THR A 334 48.70 3.06 -20.18
N GLU A 335 47.94 4.16 -20.11
CA GLU A 335 47.91 5.19 -21.16
C GLU A 335 49.29 5.83 -21.35
N ARG A 336 50.02 6.10 -20.25
CA ARG A 336 51.33 6.66 -20.28
C ARG A 336 52.36 5.69 -20.87
N THR A 337 52.28 4.41 -20.52
CA THR A 337 53.13 3.37 -21.09
C THR A 337 52.83 3.10 -22.56
N GLU A 338 51.57 3.07 -22.98
CA GLU A 338 51.20 2.93 -24.38
C GLU A 338 51.64 4.14 -25.21
N SER A 339 51.52 5.34 -24.67
CA SER A 339 51.96 6.57 -25.35
C SER A 339 53.47 6.59 -25.53
N LEU A 340 54.22 6.20 -24.50
CA LEU A 340 55.69 6.11 -24.59
C LEU A 340 56.13 5.01 -25.58
N ARG A 341 55.41 3.88 -25.59
CA ARG A 341 55.66 2.76 -26.53
C ARG A 341 55.42 3.20 -27.97
N ALA A 342 54.31 3.89 -28.23
CA ALA A 342 53.97 4.41 -29.53
C ALA A 342 55.01 5.42 -30.05
N LEU A 343 55.44 6.32 -29.18
CA LEU A 343 56.50 7.32 -29.50
C LEU A 343 57.84 6.65 -29.78
N ALA A 344 58.24 5.66 -28.97
CA ALA A 344 59.49 4.95 -29.15
C ALA A 344 59.48 4.11 -30.44
N GLN A 345 58.36 3.45 -30.75
CA GLN A 345 58.19 2.68 -32.01
C GLN A 345 58.17 3.60 -33.23
N LEU A 346 57.54 4.76 -33.16
CA LEU A 346 57.49 5.72 -34.22
C LEU A 346 58.92 6.31 -34.48
N ALA A 347 59.61 6.65 -33.42
CA ALA A 347 60.97 7.13 -33.47
C ALA A 347 61.91 6.08 -34.12
N LEU A 348 61.81 4.80 -33.74
CA LEU A 348 62.60 3.71 -34.31
C LEU A 348 62.35 3.49 -35.80
N ARG A 349 61.15 3.73 -36.30
CA ARG A 349 60.80 3.59 -37.74
C ARG A 349 61.37 4.70 -38.59
N HIS A 350 61.60 5.86 -38.04
CA HIS A 350 62.04 7.06 -38.75
C HIS A 350 63.44 7.48 -38.41
N LEU A 351 64.26 6.64 -37.77
CA LEU A 351 65.65 6.80 -37.49
C LEU A 351 66.46 6.75 -38.79
N GLY A 352 66.85 7.90 -39.31
CA GLY A 352 67.71 8.08 -40.44
C GLY A 352 69.04 8.79 -40.02
N ASP A 353 69.86 9.23 -40.97
CA ASP A 353 71.16 9.85 -40.72
C ASP A 353 71.08 11.24 -40.04
N ALA A 354 69.90 11.82 -40.00
CA ALA A 354 69.59 13.07 -39.29
C ALA A 354 68.24 13.02 -38.66
N CYS A 355 67.99 13.74 -37.56
CA CYS A 355 66.74 13.81 -36.86
C CYS A 355 65.60 14.29 -37.77
N PRO A 356 64.49 13.51 -37.94
CA PRO A 356 63.42 13.90 -38.86
C PRO A 356 62.63 15.12 -38.38
N VAL A 357 62.87 15.60 -37.15
CA VAL A 357 62.13 16.74 -36.56
C VAL A 357 62.94 18.02 -36.62
N CYS A 358 64.25 17.95 -36.37
CA CYS A 358 65.10 19.16 -36.29
C CYS A 358 66.32 19.16 -37.26
N GLY A 359 66.55 18.07 -38.02
CA GLY A 359 67.58 17.96 -39.01
C GLY A 359 69.02 17.83 -38.46
N GLN A 360 69.24 17.76 -37.18
CA GLN A 360 70.53 17.55 -36.55
C GLN A 360 71.05 16.12 -36.68
N THR A 361 72.30 15.94 -36.88
CA THR A 361 72.99 14.64 -36.85
C THR A 361 73.12 14.18 -35.40
N TYR A 362 72.87 12.90 -35.16
CA TYR A 362 72.89 12.29 -33.83
C TYR A 362 73.50 10.91 -33.89
N ASP A 363 73.94 10.43 -32.77
CA ASP A 363 74.39 9.01 -32.68
C ASP A 363 73.22 8.07 -32.89
N GLN A 364 73.12 7.53 -34.12
CA GLN A 364 72.05 6.65 -34.55
C GLN A 364 72.06 5.32 -33.77
N ILE A 365 73.26 4.77 -33.53
CA ILE A 365 73.39 3.45 -32.86
C ILE A 365 73.03 3.60 -31.37
N GLY A 366 73.54 4.57 -30.70
CA GLY A 366 73.24 4.83 -29.30
C GLY A 366 71.80 5.27 -29.09
N THR A 367 71.21 6.02 -30.06
CA THR A 367 69.79 6.40 -29.97
C THR A 367 68.87 5.21 -30.22
N ARG A 368 69.18 4.37 -31.17
CA ARG A 368 68.42 3.15 -31.42
C ARG A 368 68.46 2.20 -30.21
N SER A 369 69.66 2.00 -29.65
CA SER A 369 69.81 1.16 -28.44
C SER A 369 69.02 1.69 -27.25
N ARG A 370 69.00 3.01 -27.04
CA ARG A 370 68.22 3.65 -25.96
C ARG A 370 66.75 3.52 -26.17
N LEU A 371 66.26 3.66 -27.40
CA LEU A 371 64.83 3.51 -27.71
C LEU A 371 64.39 2.04 -27.60
N GLN A 372 65.25 1.12 -27.98
CA GLN A 372 65.02 -0.33 -27.79
C GLN A 372 64.99 -0.71 -26.30
N HIS A 373 65.96 -0.20 -25.53
CA HIS A 373 65.99 -0.40 -24.08
C HIS A 373 64.74 0.21 -23.39
N MET A 374 64.26 1.35 -23.83
CA MET A 374 63.00 1.92 -23.37
C MET A 374 61.79 1.01 -23.68
N LEU A 375 61.77 0.38 -24.86
CA LEU A 375 60.70 -0.57 -25.22
C LEU A 375 60.79 -1.85 -24.40
N ASP A 376 61.98 -2.30 -24.02
CA ASP A 376 62.20 -3.49 -23.20
C ASP A 376 61.84 -3.20 -21.72
N GLU A 377 62.14 -2.03 -21.20
CA GLU A 377 61.72 -1.58 -19.87
C GLU A 377 60.19 -1.44 -19.74
N VAL A 378 59.54 -0.92 -20.78
CA VAL A 378 58.06 -0.81 -20.82
C VAL A 378 57.38 -2.16 -20.93
N ASN A 379 58.10 -3.22 -21.32
CA ASN A 379 57.57 -4.58 -21.40
C ASN A 379 57.73 -5.40 -20.07
N ALA A 380 58.41 -4.83 -19.05
CA ALA A 380 58.54 -5.49 -17.79
C ALA A 380 57.14 -5.49 -17.06
N PRO A 381 56.71 -6.59 -16.54
CA PRO A 381 55.43 -6.64 -15.85
C PRO A 381 55.51 -5.74 -14.60
N ALA A 382 54.67 -4.73 -14.59
CA ALA A 382 54.47 -3.91 -13.38
C ALA A 382 54.05 -4.80 -12.23
N GLY A 383 54.82 -4.72 -11.15
CA GLY A 383 54.54 -5.49 -9.93
C GLY A 383 53.13 -5.26 -9.42
N GLY A 384 52.47 -6.36 -9.14
CA GLY A 384 51.09 -6.36 -8.74
C GLY A 384 50.87 -5.52 -7.48
N SER A 385 50.07 -4.52 -7.61
CA SER A 385 49.38 -3.93 -6.46
C SER A 385 48.41 -4.96 -5.95
N GLN A 386 48.45 -5.26 -4.67
CA GLN A 386 47.43 -6.07 -4.02
C GLN A 386 46.12 -5.26 -4.09
N LEU A 387 45.23 -5.71 -4.95
CA LEU A 387 43.87 -5.17 -5.00
C LEU A 387 43.20 -5.35 -3.63
N PRO A 388 42.50 -4.34 -3.13
CA PRO A 388 41.74 -4.49 -1.90
C PRO A 388 40.71 -5.61 -2.06
N ASP A 389 40.55 -6.40 -1.02
CA ASP A 389 39.61 -7.53 -1.00
C ASP A 389 38.16 -7.03 -0.97
N LEU A 390 37.72 -6.45 -2.06
CA LEU A 390 36.33 -6.00 -2.23
C LEU A 390 35.32 -7.16 -2.11
N PRO A 391 35.57 -8.36 -2.69
CA PRO A 391 34.71 -9.50 -2.50
C PRO A 391 34.60 -9.93 -1.03
N GLY A 392 35.69 -9.87 -0.28
CA GLY A 392 35.70 -10.21 1.15
C GLY A 392 34.86 -9.22 1.97
N ALA A 393 35.07 -7.92 1.77
CA ALA A 393 34.31 -6.89 2.45
C ALA A 393 32.81 -6.95 2.11
N ALA A 394 32.46 -7.18 0.84
CA ALA A 394 31.08 -7.34 0.41
C ALA A 394 30.41 -8.59 1.01
N ALA A 395 31.16 -9.70 1.10
CA ALA A 395 30.67 -10.92 1.73
C ALA A 395 30.45 -10.73 3.25
N GLU A 396 31.32 -9.96 3.92
CA GLU A 396 31.14 -9.62 5.33
C GLU A 396 29.89 -8.75 5.56
N LEU A 397 29.61 -7.79 4.67
CA LEU A 397 28.40 -6.99 4.72
C LEU A 397 27.15 -7.86 4.52
N GLU A 398 27.17 -8.75 3.52
CA GLU A 398 26.04 -9.65 3.25
C GLU A 398 25.75 -10.58 4.46
N VAL A 399 26.80 -11.05 5.12
CA VAL A 399 26.66 -11.84 6.34
C VAL A 399 26.09 -10.97 7.47
N ALA A 400 26.61 -9.75 7.67
CA ALA A 400 26.13 -8.85 8.72
C ALA A 400 24.66 -8.42 8.49
N GLU A 401 24.25 -8.19 7.25
CA GLU A 401 22.86 -7.89 6.90
C GLU A 401 21.93 -9.08 7.13
N ARG A 402 22.38 -10.28 6.79
CA ARG A 402 21.64 -11.51 7.06
C ARG A 402 21.47 -11.72 8.56
N ASP A 403 22.56 -11.54 9.31
CA ASP A 403 22.57 -11.69 10.78
C ASP A 403 21.72 -10.61 11.48
N LEU A 404 21.48 -9.46 10.85
CA LEU A 404 20.62 -8.39 11.38
C LEU A 404 19.13 -8.74 11.29
N SER A 405 18.75 -9.55 10.30
CA SER A 405 17.34 -9.86 10.04
C SER A 405 16.66 -10.58 11.21
N ALA A 406 17.35 -11.52 11.82
CA ALA A 406 16.83 -12.31 12.94
C ALA A 406 16.65 -11.47 14.22
N PRO A 407 17.64 -10.68 14.69
CA PRO A 407 17.44 -9.78 15.84
C PRO A 407 16.31 -8.76 15.61
N ARG A 408 16.16 -8.20 14.40
CA ARG A 408 15.05 -7.30 14.08
C ARG A 408 13.69 -7.96 14.21
N ALA A 409 13.56 -9.19 13.72
CA ALA A 409 12.33 -9.97 13.85
C ALA A 409 12.04 -10.30 15.33
N VAL A 410 13.06 -10.69 16.08
CA VAL A 410 12.95 -11.01 17.51
C VAL A 410 12.51 -9.80 18.32
N VAL A 411 13.12 -8.62 18.11
CA VAL A 411 12.73 -7.39 18.81
C VAL A 411 11.30 -7.00 18.46
N ARG A 412 10.90 -7.08 17.18
CA ARG A 412 9.53 -6.79 16.78
C ARG A 412 8.52 -7.71 17.44
N ASN A 413 8.82 -9.02 17.46
CA ASN A 413 7.96 -10.00 18.12
C ASN A 413 7.90 -9.76 19.64
N ALA A 414 9.03 -9.40 20.24
CA ALA A 414 9.11 -9.03 21.65
C ALA A 414 8.28 -7.77 21.97
N GLN A 415 8.35 -6.75 21.13
CA GLN A 415 7.52 -5.54 21.26
C GLN A 415 6.03 -5.89 21.20
N THR A 416 5.65 -6.75 20.24
CA THR A 416 4.26 -7.22 20.13
C THR A 416 3.83 -8.01 21.38
N ALA A 417 4.72 -8.83 21.93
CA ALA A 417 4.43 -9.58 23.15
C ALA A 417 4.29 -8.67 24.39
N VAL A 418 5.16 -7.67 24.51
CA VAL A 418 5.06 -6.64 25.58
C VAL A 418 3.76 -5.87 25.48
N GLN A 419 3.38 -5.50 24.26
CA GLN A 419 2.12 -4.80 24.02
C GLN A 419 0.90 -5.68 24.35
N ALA A 420 0.94 -6.93 23.90
CA ALA A 420 -0.12 -7.89 24.21
C ALA A 420 -0.24 -8.15 25.72
N GLN A 421 0.90 -8.20 26.45
CA GLN A 421 0.87 -8.32 27.90
C GLN A 421 0.26 -7.08 28.56
N ALA A 422 0.67 -5.89 28.13
CA ALA A 422 0.13 -4.65 28.65
C ALA A 422 -1.38 -4.50 28.40
N GLU A 423 -1.85 -4.91 27.23
CA GLU A 423 -3.29 -4.95 26.90
C GLU A 423 -4.03 -5.94 27.79
N TRP A 424 -3.46 -7.12 28.01
CA TRP A 424 -4.02 -8.12 28.92
C TRP A 424 -4.12 -7.58 30.36
N ASP A 425 -3.04 -6.96 30.88
CA ASP A 425 -2.99 -6.42 32.23
C ASP A 425 -3.94 -5.22 32.41
N ASN A 426 -4.07 -4.36 31.39
CA ASN A 426 -4.95 -3.21 31.40
C ASN A 426 -6.45 -3.60 31.43
N LEU A 427 -6.80 -4.74 30.86
CA LEU A 427 -8.16 -5.27 30.87
C LEU A 427 -8.52 -5.91 32.19
N LEU A 428 -7.55 -6.47 32.92
CA LEU A 428 -7.81 -7.21 34.16
C LEU A 428 -8.37 -6.31 35.27
N GLY A 429 -7.82 -5.14 35.47
CA GLY A 429 -8.25 -4.21 36.55
C GLY A 429 -9.72 -3.84 36.48
N PRO A 430 -10.21 -3.32 35.35
CA PRO A 430 -11.64 -3.02 35.14
C PRO A 430 -12.55 -4.25 35.35
N LEU A 431 -12.14 -5.43 34.84
CA LEU A 431 -12.92 -6.66 34.98
C LEU A 431 -13.04 -7.11 36.44
N VAL A 432 -11.96 -7.01 37.21
CA VAL A 432 -11.95 -7.30 38.67
C VAL A 432 -12.85 -6.34 39.41
N GLN A 433 -12.77 -5.06 39.12
CA GLN A 433 -13.63 -4.04 39.71
C GLN A 433 -15.09 -4.27 39.38
N GLU A 434 -15.40 -4.61 38.13
CA GLU A 434 -16.76 -4.90 37.68
C GLU A 434 -17.32 -6.16 38.32
N ALA A 435 -16.47 -7.17 38.57
CA ALA A 435 -16.83 -8.36 39.33
C ALA A 435 -16.99 -8.14 40.84
N GLY A 436 -16.64 -6.97 41.34
CA GLY A 436 -16.71 -6.60 42.76
C GLY A 436 -15.66 -7.33 43.63
N LEU A 437 -14.55 -7.75 43.05
CA LEU A 437 -13.49 -8.50 43.75
C LEU A 437 -12.29 -7.60 44.10
N LYS A 438 -11.54 -8.01 45.13
CA LYS A 438 -10.27 -7.33 45.48
C LYS A 438 -9.13 -8.01 44.73
N SER A 439 -8.23 -7.20 44.17
CA SER A 439 -7.18 -7.63 43.22
C SER A 439 -6.09 -8.55 43.77
N GLU A 440 -6.03 -8.83 45.06
CA GLU A 440 -4.77 -9.35 45.67
C GLU A 440 -4.52 -10.84 45.51
N THR A 441 -5.53 -11.67 45.16
CA THR A 441 -5.30 -13.14 44.93
C THR A 441 -6.40 -13.73 44.03
N LEU A 442 -6.32 -13.52 42.73
CA LEU A 442 -7.26 -14.14 41.80
C LEU A 442 -6.66 -15.41 41.17
N ILE A 443 -7.04 -16.56 41.68
CA ILE A 443 -6.75 -17.85 41.04
C ILE A 443 -7.93 -18.18 40.11
N PRO A 444 -7.72 -18.64 38.85
CA PRO A 444 -8.80 -18.97 37.92
C PRO A 444 -9.83 -19.95 38.48
N GLN A 445 -9.42 -20.85 39.36
CA GLN A 445 -10.31 -21.79 40.02
C GLN A 445 -11.28 -21.11 40.99
N ASP A 446 -10.84 -20.07 41.69
CA ASP A 446 -11.69 -19.34 42.65
C ASP A 446 -12.76 -18.53 41.92
N THR A 447 -12.40 -17.91 40.76
CA THR A 447 -13.37 -17.18 39.94
C THR A 447 -14.42 -18.11 39.30
N ALA A 448 -14.06 -19.32 38.91
CA ALA A 448 -14.99 -20.32 38.39
C ALA A 448 -15.96 -20.80 39.50
N SER A 449 -15.41 -21.05 40.69
CA SER A 449 -16.23 -21.41 41.87
C SER A 449 -17.22 -20.30 42.24
N LEU A 450 -16.74 -19.04 42.28
CA LEU A 450 -17.59 -17.86 42.51
C LEU A 450 -18.65 -17.67 41.41
N LEU A 451 -18.31 -17.98 40.18
CA LEU A 451 -19.25 -17.92 39.06
C LEU A 451 -20.37 -18.99 39.23
N ASP A 452 -20.02 -20.21 39.64
CA ASP A 452 -20.99 -21.29 39.85
C ASP A 452 -21.85 -21.00 41.08
N GLU A 453 -21.27 -20.45 42.14
CA GLU A 453 -22.00 -20.01 43.33
C GLU A 453 -22.99 -18.86 42.99
N ALA A 454 -22.58 -17.86 42.25
CA ALA A 454 -23.43 -16.77 41.81
C ALA A 454 -24.55 -17.26 40.88
N ARG A 455 -24.29 -18.22 39.98
CA ARG A 455 -25.33 -18.89 39.15
C ARG A 455 -26.34 -19.63 39.98
N SER A 456 -25.87 -20.39 40.98
CA SER A 456 -26.75 -21.12 41.89
C SER A 456 -27.65 -20.18 42.68
N SER A 457 -27.10 -19.06 43.16
CA SER A 457 -27.84 -17.99 43.86
C SER A 457 -28.93 -17.41 42.97
N VAL A 458 -28.61 -17.04 41.69
CA VAL A 458 -29.60 -16.55 40.72
C VAL A 458 -30.71 -17.56 40.52
N SER A 459 -30.38 -18.86 40.41
CA SER A 459 -31.37 -19.94 40.23
C SER A 459 -32.34 -20.06 41.43
N SER A 460 -31.79 -19.98 42.64
CA SER A 460 -32.58 -20.07 43.88
C SER A 460 -33.50 -18.85 44.05
N LEU A 461 -32.99 -17.64 43.84
CA LEU A 461 -33.78 -16.42 43.89
C LEU A 461 -34.89 -16.40 42.85
N ARG A 462 -34.59 -16.88 41.65
CA ARG A 462 -35.57 -17.02 40.57
C ARG A 462 -36.67 -18.02 40.91
N GLN A 463 -36.33 -19.15 41.53
CA GLN A 463 -37.30 -20.13 41.95
C GLN A 463 -38.27 -19.59 43.01
N LEU A 464 -37.73 -18.87 44.04
CA LEU A 464 -38.55 -18.22 45.07
C LEU A 464 -39.44 -17.13 44.46
N ARG A 465 -38.94 -16.36 43.50
CA ARG A 465 -39.72 -15.36 42.80
C ARG A 465 -40.90 -15.98 42.04
N VAL A 466 -40.65 -17.08 41.30
CA VAL A 466 -41.69 -17.79 40.56
C VAL A 466 -42.77 -18.35 41.50
N GLN A 467 -42.36 -18.89 42.65
CA GLN A 467 -43.32 -19.37 43.68
C GLN A 467 -44.17 -18.23 44.25
N GLY A 468 -43.54 -17.08 44.56
CA GLY A 468 -44.26 -15.89 45.03
C GLY A 468 -45.25 -15.31 44.00
N GLU A 469 -44.84 -15.34 42.69
CA GLU A 469 -45.73 -14.93 41.60
C GLU A 469 -46.96 -15.89 41.52
N GLN A 470 -46.77 -17.18 41.75
CA GLN A 470 -47.90 -18.12 41.80
C GLN A 470 -48.85 -17.84 42.97
N LEU A 471 -48.29 -17.51 44.13
CA LEU A 471 -49.06 -17.12 45.30
C LEU A 471 -49.79 -15.81 45.12
N SER A 472 -49.16 -14.82 44.51
CA SER A 472 -49.81 -13.55 44.16
C SER A 472 -51.00 -13.75 43.26
N LEU A 473 -50.87 -14.66 42.30
CA LEU A 473 -51.96 -15.05 41.41
C LEU A 473 -53.11 -15.74 42.17
N GLY A 474 -52.77 -16.57 43.14
CA GLY A 474 -53.77 -17.22 43.99
C GLY A 474 -54.58 -16.25 44.91
N LEU A 475 -53.88 -15.23 45.48
CA LEU A 475 -54.48 -14.22 46.32
C LEU A 475 -55.31 -13.16 45.55
N ALA A 476 -54.89 -12.91 44.31
CA ALA A 476 -55.56 -11.92 43.45
C ALA A 476 -56.85 -12.41 42.79
N ARG A 477 -57.24 -13.68 43.00
CA ARG A 477 -58.31 -14.36 42.28
C ARG A 477 -59.70 -13.78 42.41
N THR A 478 -60.02 -13.03 43.45
CA THR A 478 -61.30 -12.35 43.62
C THR A 478 -61.41 -11.05 42.78
N ALA A 479 -60.25 -10.47 42.37
CA ALA A 479 -60.19 -9.35 41.43
C ALA A 479 -59.99 -9.81 39.97
N GLU A 480 -59.75 -11.08 39.75
CA GLU A 480 -59.12 -11.63 38.54
C GLU A 480 -60.03 -11.82 37.32
N LEU A 481 -61.34 -11.96 37.48
CA LEU A 481 -62.21 -12.06 36.32
C LEU A 481 -62.23 -10.76 35.47
N ALA A 482 -62.08 -9.62 36.10
CA ALA A 482 -61.95 -8.35 35.38
C ALA A 482 -60.56 -8.15 34.74
N GLN A 483 -59.48 -8.61 35.40
CA GLN A 483 -58.10 -8.49 34.84
C GLN A 483 -57.79 -9.49 33.71
N ARG A 484 -58.48 -10.62 33.64
CA ARG A 484 -58.26 -11.58 32.58
C ARG A 484 -58.59 -11.03 31.20
N GLU A 485 -59.69 -10.33 31.06
CA GLU A 485 -60.10 -9.74 29.79
C GLU A 485 -59.08 -8.65 29.33
N GLU A 486 -58.54 -7.88 30.26
CA GLU A 486 -57.48 -6.89 29.99
C GLU A 486 -56.18 -7.56 29.56
N LEU A 487 -55.77 -8.70 30.22
CA LEU A 487 -54.57 -9.44 29.87
C LEU A 487 -54.69 -10.10 28.47
N GLU A 488 -55.89 -10.60 28.13
CA GLU A 488 -56.16 -11.16 26.78
C GLU A 488 -56.11 -10.07 25.71
N GLN A 489 -56.59 -8.85 26.00
CA GLN A 489 -56.45 -7.70 25.10
C GLN A 489 -54.98 -7.26 24.92
N GLN A 490 -54.20 -7.22 26.02
CA GLN A 490 -52.76 -6.93 25.97
C GLN A 490 -51.99 -7.98 25.17
N LEU A 491 -52.35 -9.28 25.34
CA LEU A 491 -51.73 -10.34 24.55
C LEU A 491 -52.01 -10.20 23.07
N ALA A 492 -53.26 -9.92 22.69
CA ALA A 492 -53.62 -9.67 21.29
C ALA A 492 -52.94 -8.44 20.69
N ALA A 493 -52.69 -7.40 21.49
CA ALA A 493 -51.93 -6.24 21.04
C ALA A 493 -50.44 -6.58 20.84
N LEU A 494 -49.84 -7.35 21.77
CA LEU A 494 -48.47 -7.82 21.64
C LEU A 494 -48.27 -8.74 20.44
N ASP A 495 -49.20 -9.70 20.23
CA ASP A 495 -49.11 -10.59 19.06
C ASP A 495 -49.16 -9.79 17.74
N ARG A 496 -50.02 -8.79 17.62
CA ARG A 496 -50.04 -7.87 16.46
C ARG A 496 -48.74 -7.11 16.28
N ALA A 497 -48.20 -6.54 17.36
CA ALA A 497 -46.97 -5.80 17.34
C ALA A 497 -45.74 -6.67 16.99
N ILE A 498 -45.71 -7.92 17.45
CA ILE A 498 -44.67 -8.88 17.11
C ILE A 498 -44.74 -9.25 15.62
N VAL A 499 -45.95 -9.56 15.10
CA VAL A 499 -46.13 -9.92 13.67
C VAL A 499 -45.73 -8.76 12.76
N GLU A 500 -46.14 -7.54 13.08
CA GLU A 500 -45.75 -6.35 12.31
C GLU A 500 -44.20 -6.15 12.27
N ARG A 501 -43.57 -6.25 13.46
CA ARG A 501 -42.11 -6.13 13.56
C ARG A 501 -41.39 -7.27 12.84
N GLN A 502 -41.86 -8.51 13.01
CA GLN A 502 -41.28 -9.67 12.34
C GLN A 502 -41.39 -9.53 10.81
N THR A 503 -42.54 -9.13 10.31
CA THR A 503 -42.75 -8.87 8.87
C THR A 503 -41.78 -7.80 8.35
N SER A 504 -41.56 -6.74 9.13
CA SER A 504 -40.60 -5.70 8.79
C SER A 504 -39.15 -6.21 8.78
N ILE A 505 -38.79 -7.04 9.77
CA ILE A 505 -37.47 -7.67 9.85
C ILE A 505 -37.23 -8.59 8.64
N ASP A 506 -38.22 -9.41 8.30
CA ASP A 506 -38.12 -10.37 7.18
C ASP A 506 -38.01 -9.66 5.84
N ALA A 507 -38.77 -8.60 5.59
CA ALA A 507 -38.65 -7.75 4.41
C ALA A 507 -37.26 -7.07 4.33
N ARG A 508 -36.72 -6.66 5.48
CA ARG A 508 -35.37 -6.08 5.54
C ARG A 508 -34.27 -7.12 5.26
N LYS A 509 -34.44 -8.36 5.73
CA LYS A 509 -33.52 -9.47 5.41
C LYS A 509 -33.51 -9.76 3.91
N GLU A 510 -34.71 -9.88 3.31
CA GLU A 510 -34.84 -10.09 1.88
C GLU A 510 -34.15 -8.97 1.07
N THR A 511 -34.35 -7.70 1.47
CA THR A 511 -33.64 -6.57 0.87
C THR A 511 -32.13 -6.71 1.03
N GLY A 512 -31.66 -7.15 2.19
CA GLY A 512 -30.24 -7.42 2.46
C GLY A 512 -29.66 -8.53 1.58
N ASP A 513 -30.44 -9.56 1.29
CA ASP A 513 -30.05 -10.66 0.41
C ASP A 513 -29.98 -10.22 -1.06
N VAL A 514 -30.94 -9.40 -1.51
CA VAL A 514 -30.88 -8.77 -2.84
C VAL A 514 -29.65 -7.88 -2.96
N ALA A 515 -29.35 -7.08 -1.95
CA ALA A 515 -28.12 -6.27 -1.92
C ALA A 515 -26.86 -7.14 -2.01
N ALA A 516 -26.84 -8.29 -1.33
CA ALA A 516 -25.72 -9.24 -1.42
C ALA A 516 -25.56 -9.81 -2.85
N GLN A 517 -26.67 -10.14 -3.52
CA GLN A 517 -26.64 -10.60 -4.91
C GLN A 517 -26.11 -9.52 -5.85
N ILE A 518 -26.54 -8.27 -5.69
CA ILE A 518 -26.06 -7.14 -6.49
C ILE A 518 -24.56 -6.95 -6.27
N ILE A 519 -24.08 -6.98 -5.01
CA ILE A 519 -22.66 -6.87 -4.69
C ILE A 519 -21.86 -7.99 -5.38
N ASN A 520 -22.35 -9.22 -5.34
CA ASN A 520 -21.68 -10.35 -5.99
C ASN A 520 -21.68 -10.22 -7.51
N ALA A 521 -22.77 -9.72 -8.11
CA ALA A 521 -22.85 -9.43 -9.54
C ALA A 521 -21.87 -8.31 -9.96
N LEU A 522 -21.75 -7.25 -9.15
CA LEU A 522 -20.77 -6.17 -9.38
C LEU A 522 -19.34 -6.68 -9.29
N ARG A 523 -19.04 -7.57 -8.33
CA ARG A 523 -17.72 -8.22 -8.21
C ARG A 523 -17.40 -9.06 -9.45
N ALA A 524 -18.35 -9.87 -9.91
CA ALA A 524 -18.18 -10.68 -11.09
C ALA A 524 -17.99 -9.83 -12.34
N ALA A 525 -18.79 -8.77 -12.50
CA ALA A 525 -18.68 -7.83 -13.60
C ALA A 525 -17.32 -7.11 -13.61
N SER A 526 -16.87 -6.60 -12.45
CA SER A 526 -15.56 -5.97 -12.30
C SER A 526 -14.45 -6.93 -12.71
N SER A 527 -14.48 -8.17 -12.21
CA SER A 527 -13.47 -9.18 -12.55
C SER A 527 -13.50 -9.55 -14.03
N SER A 528 -14.68 -9.64 -14.63
CA SER A 528 -14.84 -9.94 -16.04
C SER A 528 -14.31 -8.83 -16.94
N VAL A 529 -14.59 -7.56 -16.60
CA VAL A 529 -14.11 -6.40 -17.37
C VAL A 529 -12.59 -6.29 -17.28
N VAL A 530 -12.02 -6.39 -16.07
CA VAL A 530 -10.55 -6.38 -15.90
C VAL A 530 -9.91 -7.54 -16.64
N GLY A 531 -10.50 -8.74 -16.54
CA GLY A 531 -9.99 -9.93 -17.25
C GLY A 531 -10.03 -9.76 -18.78
N ALA A 532 -11.12 -9.24 -19.32
CA ALA A 532 -11.26 -8.98 -20.75
C ALA A 532 -10.25 -7.94 -21.25
N GLU A 533 -10.05 -6.86 -20.49
CA GLU A 533 -9.05 -5.83 -20.84
C GLU A 533 -7.64 -6.37 -20.76
N LEU A 534 -7.32 -7.17 -19.76
CA LEU A 534 -6.01 -7.81 -19.66
C LEU A 534 -5.76 -8.76 -20.84
N GLN A 535 -6.75 -9.57 -21.23
CA GLN A 535 -6.67 -10.41 -22.44
C GLN A 535 -6.47 -9.57 -23.71
N ARG A 536 -7.04 -8.38 -23.80
CA ARG A 536 -6.81 -7.45 -24.90
C ARG A 536 -5.39 -6.89 -24.92
N ILE A 537 -4.79 -6.73 -23.72
CA ILE A 537 -3.42 -6.23 -23.55
C ILE A 537 -2.37 -7.33 -23.83
N GLU A 538 -2.66 -8.59 -23.53
CA GLU A 538 -1.72 -9.70 -23.63
C GLU A 538 -0.99 -9.80 -24.99
N PRO A 539 -1.63 -9.69 -26.17
CA PRO A 539 -0.90 -9.74 -27.44
C PRO A 539 0.13 -8.62 -27.60
N LEU A 540 -0.13 -7.45 -27.03
CA LEU A 540 0.82 -6.35 -27.00
C LEU A 540 1.96 -6.64 -26.03
N LEU A 541 1.64 -7.12 -24.83
CA LEU A 541 2.59 -7.54 -23.81
C LEU A 541 3.56 -8.57 -24.38
N GLN A 542 3.06 -9.61 -25.06
CA GLN A 542 3.87 -10.64 -25.70
C GLN A 542 4.83 -10.05 -26.74
N ARG A 543 4.35 -9.17 -27.61
CA ARG A 543 5.18 -8.55 -28.65
C ARG A 543 6.29 -7.68 -28.05
N ILE A 544 5.95 -6.90 -27.00
CA ILE A 544 6.91 -6.05 -26.32
C ILE A 544 7.94 -6.91 -25.60
N PHE A 545 7.52 -7.94 -24.87
CA PHE A 545 8.40 -8.85 -24.15
C PHE A 545 9.37 -9.57 -25.10
N ALA A 546 8.87 -10.11 -26.20
CA ALA A 546 9.69 -10.76 -27.22
C ALA A 546 10.69 -9.80 -27.91
N THR A 547 10.42 -8.49 -27.88
CA THR A 547 11.31 -7.48 -28.49
C THR A 547 12.44 -7.08 -27.54
N VAL A 548 12.18 -7.02 -26.23
CA VAL A 548 13.11 -6.50 -25.22
C VAL A 548 13.92 -7.61 -24.56
N ASP A 549 13.28 -8.73 -24.18
CA ASP A 549 13.96 -9.87 -23.55
C ASP A 549 13.48 -11.19 -24.14
N PRO A 550 14.13 -11.68 -25.19
CA PRO A 550 13.84 -12.99 -25.76
C PRO A 550 14.38 -14.12 -24.86
N HIS A 551 13.79 -14.30 -23.66
CA HIS A 551 14.18 -15.41 -22.79
C HIS A 551 14.10 -16.75 -23.54
N PRO A 552 15.07 -17.63 -23.41
CA PRO A 552 15.13 -18.85 -24.22
C PRO A 552 13.95 -19.80 -24.02
N SER A 553 13.39 -19.90 -22.82
CA SER A 553 12.30 -20.82 -22.48
C SER A 553 11.03 -20.11 -21.98
N LEU A 554 11.14 -19.17 -21.05
CA LEU A 554 10.00 -18.41 -20.47
C LEU A 554 9.61 -17.28 -21.43
N ARG A 555 8.89 -17.61 -22.51
CA ARG A 555 8.57 -16.65 -23.57
C ARG A 555 7.14 -16.14 -23.55
N VAL A 556 6.25 -16.79 -22.83
CA VAL A 556 4.85 -16.42 -22.78
C VAL A 556 4.55 -15.78 -21.43
N VAL A 557 4.11 -14.53 -21.48
CA VAL A 557 3.66 -13.76 -20.30
C VAL A 557 2.16 -13.60 -20.42
N SER A 558 1.41 -14.01 -19.41
CA SER A 558 -0.04 -13.87 -19.37
C SER A 558 -0.52 -13.31 -18.02
N PHE A 559 -1.74 -12.83 -17.99
CA PHE A 559 -2.38 -12.36 -16.77
C PHE A 559 -3.47 -13.35 -16.35
N LEU A 560 -3.40 -13.80 -15.12
CA LEU A 560 -4.43 -14.61 -14.51
C LEU A 560 -5.22 -13.77 -13.51
N THR A 561 -6.54 -13.67 -13.71
CA THR A 561 -7.43 -13.00 -12.75
C THR A 561 -8.35 -14.00 -12.08
N LYS A 562 -8.58 -13.84 -10.78
CA LYS A 562 -9.50 -14.66 -10.00
C LYS A 562 -10.12 -13.83 -8.88
N THR A 563 -11.36 -14.09 -8.56
CA THR A 563 -11.99 -13.53 -7.36
C THR A 563 -11.78 -14.48 -6.19
N VAL A 564 -11.09 -14.03 -5.14
CA VAL A 564 -10.82 -14.79 -3.92
C VAL A 564 -11.40 -14.04 -2.75
N ARG A 565 -12.26 -14.70 -1.97
CA ARG A 565 -12.95 -14.10 -0.81
C ARG A 565 -13.63 -12.76 -1.11
N GLY A 566 -14.15 -12.62 -2.34
CA GLY A 566 -14.85 -11.41 -2.77
C GLY A 566 -13.96 -10.26 -3.27
N HIS A 567 -12.66 -10.45 -3.33
CA HIS A 567 -11.70 -9.49 -3.89
C HIS A 567 -11.11 -10.03 -5.19
N GLY A 568 -11.01 -9.16 -6.20
CA GLY A 568 -10.29 -9.48 -7.42
C GLY A 568 -8.79 -9.58 -7.13
N GLN A 569 -8.16 -10.58 -7.64
CA GLN A 569 -6.72 -10.80 -7.58
C GLN A 569 -6.16 -11.01 -8.97
N MET A 570 -4.93 -10.56 -9.19
CA MET A 570 -4.22 -10.67 -10.45
C MET A 570 -2.82 -11.21 -10.24
N TRP A 571 -2.48 -12.24 -11.00
CA TRP A 571 -1.13 -12.80 -11.08
C TRP A 571 -0.54 -12.56 -12.46
N THR A 572 0.75 -12.37 -12.51
CA THR A 572 1.52 -12.44 -13.74
C THR A 572 2.05 -13.87 -13.88
N GLN A 573 1.66 -14.57 -14.92
CA GLN A 573 2.07 -15.94 -15.18
C GLN A 573 3.10 -15.96 -16.32
N LEU A 574 4.17 -16.70 -16.10
CA LEU A 574 5.17 -17.02 -17.12
C LEU A 574 5.02 -18.49 -17.52
N ASP A 575 4.90 -18.73 -18.80
CA ASP A 575 4.78 -20.08 -19.33
C ASP A 575 6.07 -20.46 -20.10
N ASP A 576 6.60 -21.62 -19.77
CA ASP A 576 7.70 -22.22 -20.50
C ASP A 576 7.15 -22.95 -21.74
N VAL A 577 7.56 -22.49 -22.91
CA VAL A 577 7.12 -23.05 -24.19
C VAL A 577 7.60 -24.51 -24.36
N SER A 578 8.71 -24.88 -23.71
CA SER A 578 9.35 -26.18 -23.86
C SER A 578 8.86 -27.26 -22.89
N SER A 579 8.44 -26.89 -21.70
CA SER A 579 8.15 -27.82 -20.59
C SER A 579 6.69 -27.84 -20.10
N SER A 580 5.83 -27.00 -20.64
CA SER A 580 4.43 -26.79 -20.17
C SER A 580 4.34 -26.40 -18.69
N VAL A 581 5.41 -25.87 -18.12
CA VAL A 581 5.46 -25.38 -16.74
C VAL A 581 5.03 -23.91 -16.72
N SER A 582 4.08 -23.61 -15.83
CA SER A 582 3.60 -22.24 -15.60
C SER A 582 4.06 -21.75 -14.23
N VAL A 583 4.64 -20.57 -14.17
CA VAL A 583 5.13 -19.93 -12.94
C VAL A 583 4.32 -18.66 -12.66
N ARG A 584 3.70 -18.58 -11.48
CA ARG A 584 2.87 -17.44 -11.07
C ARG A 584 3.62 -16.37 -10.27
N GLU A 585 4.81 -16.66 -9.85
CA GLU A 585 5.69 -15.76 -9.13
C GLU A 585 6.99 -15.56 -9.92
N PRO A 586 7.00 -14.61 -10.88
CA PRO A 586 8.17 -14.35 -11.73
C PRO A 586 9.47 -14.12 -10.94
N ALA A 587 9.37 -13.53 -9.75
CA ALA A 587 10.51 -13.26 -8.88
C ALA A 587 11.28 -14.51 -8.43
N LEU A 588 10.65 -15.70 -8.46
CA LEU A 588 11.31 -16.94 -8.07
C LEU A 588 12.19 -17.54 -9.18
N VAL A 589 11.96 -17.17 -10.44
CA VAL A 589 12.60 -17.80 -11.59
C VAL A 589 13.41 -16.83 -12.46
N LEU A 590 13.07 -15.54 -12.44
CA LEU A 590 13.76 -14.52 -13.21
C LEU A 590 14.90 -13.91 -12.40
N SER A 591 15.99 -13.60 -13.08
CA SER A 591 17.05 -12.77 -12.51
C SER A 591 16.55 -11.34 -12.28
N SER A 592 17.27 -10.58 -11.46
CA SER A 592 16.97 -9.18 -11.18
C SER A 592 16.86 -8.31 -12.44
N SER A 593 17.69 -8.58 -13.43
CA SER A 593 17.65 -7.90 -14.73
C SER A 593 16.37 -8.24 -15.50
N GLN A 594 16.02 -9.52 -15.57
CA GLN A 594 14.82 -10.00 -16.25
C GLN A 594 13.53 -9.51 -15.59
N LEU A 595 13.51 -9.40 -14.25
CA LEU A 595 12.41 -8.80 -13.53
C LEU A 595 12.22 -7.32 -13.86
N ASN A 596 13.32 -6.57 -13.99
CA ASN A 596 13.26 -5.18 -14.43
C ASN A 596 12.71 -5.09 -15.87
N VAL A 597 13.18 -5.97 -16.77
CA VAL A 597 12.62 -6.04 -18.12
C VAL A 597 11.12 -6.32 -18.09
N LEU A 598 10.70 -7.33 -17.34
CA LEU A 598 9.28 -7.68 -17.21
C LEU A 598 8.46 -6.49 -16.71
N ALA A 599 8.93 -5.80 -15.68
CA ALA A 599 8.25 -4.62 -15.12
C ALA A 599 8.14 -3.47 -16.14
N VAL A 600 9.22 -3.17 -16.88
CA VAL A 600 9.20 -2.18 -17.96
C VAL A 600 8.25 -2.59 -19.09
N VAL A 601 8.24 -3.86 -19.46
CA VAL A 601 7.35 -4.41 -20.49
C VAL A 601 5.89 -4.31 -20.06
N MET A 602 5.57 -4.66 -18.82
CA MET A 602 4.22 -4.54 -18.26
C MET A 602 3.77 -3.08 -18.24
N TYR A 603 4.62 -2.18 -17.75
CA TYR A 603 4.36 -0.74 -17.75
C TYR A 603 4.06 -0.21 -19.16
N LEU A 604 4.92 -0.52 -20.14
CA LEU A 604 4.72 -0.08 -21.52
C LEU A 604 3.46 -0.67 -22.14
N SER A 605 3.15 -1.93 -21.83
CA SER A 605 1.96 -2.59 -22.33
C SER A 605 0.68 -1.94 -21.79
N LEU A 606 0.64 -1.62 -20.50
CA LEU A 606 -0.46 -0.89 -19.88
C LEU A 606 -0.59 0.52 -20.46
N ASN A 607 0.52 1.26 -20.57
CA ASN A 607 0.52 2.61 -21.13
C ASN A 607 -0.02 2.65 -22.58
N LEU A 608 0.46 1.73 -23.42
CA LEU A 608 0.11 1.74 -24.84
C LEU A 608 -1.30 1.19 -25.11
N ALA A 609 -1.76 0.24 -24.30
CA ALA A 609 -3.05 -0.41 -24.49
C ALA A 609 -4.24 0.43 -24.00
N ILE A 610 -4.02 1.33 -23.04
CA ILE A 610 -5.08 2.14 -22.44
C ILE A 610 -5.15 3.51 -23.13
N PRO A 611 -6.21 3.78 -23.93
CA PRO A 611 -6.33 5.04 -24.65
C PRO A 611 -6.75 6.22 -23.76
N THR A 612 -7.39 5.94 -22.62
CA THR A 612 -7.96 6.93 -21.69
C THR A 612 -7.00 7.39 -20.60
N LEU A 613 -5.69 7.16 -20.75
CA LEU A 613 -4.70 7.63 -19.77
C LEU A 613 -4.74 9.16 -19.63
N PRO A 614 -4.49 9.68 -18.40
CA PRO A 614 -4.43 11.12 -18.14
C PRO A 614 -3.45 11.86 -19.04
N LEU A 615 -2.31 11.24 -19.28
CA LEU A 615 -1.28 11.74 -20.18
C LEU A 615 -0.89 10.66 -21.19
N GLN A 616 -0.73 11.07 -22.44
CA GLN A 616 -0.17 10.24 -23.50
C GLN A 616 1.37 10.32 -23.49
N VAL A 617 1.94 10.04 -22.33
CA VAL A 617 3.37 10.13 -22.04
C VAL A 617 3.87 8.81 -21.51
N VAL A 618 5.03 8.39 -21.99
CA VAL A 618 5.87 7.32 -21.41
C VAL A 618 7.06 8.01 -20.75
N ALA A 619 7.05 8.07 -19.44
CA ALA A 619 8.12 8.68 -18.66
C ALA A 619 8.89 7.57 -17.91
N LEU A 620 10.20 7.50 -18.16
CA LEU A 620 11.08 6.47 -17.60
C LEU A 620 12.24 7.14 -16.88
N ASP A 621 12.32 7.00 -15.56
CA ASP A 621 13.41 7.55 -14.77
C ASP A 621 14.48 6.49 -14.52
N ASP A 622 15.54 6.58 -15.28
CA ASP A 622 16.73 5.69 -15.22
C ASP A 622 16.36 4.19 -15.17
N PRO A 623 15.50 3.70 -16.09
CA PRO A 623 14.89 2.37 -16.01
C PRO A 623 15.88 1.23 -16.22
N LEU A 624 17.15 1.56 -16.51
CA LEU A 624 18.08 0.68 -17.18
C LEU A 624 19.24 0.20 -16.29
N GLN A 625 19.22 0.48 -15.00
CA GLN A 625 20.15 -0.14 -14.07
C GLN A 625 19.97 -1.67 -14.11
N SER A 626 21.04 -2.37 -14.50
CA SER A 626 21.11 -3.84 -14.60
C SER A 626 20.61 -4.48 -15.92
N LEU A 627 20.28 -3.73 -16.95
CA LEU A 627 20.04 -4.35 -18.28
C LEU A 627 21.35 -4.61 -19.01
N ASP A 628 21.40 -5.74 -19.71
CA ASP A 628 22.49 -6.00 -20.64
C ASP A 628 22.37 -5.16 -21.93
N THR A 629 23.43 -5.13 -22.72
CA THR A 629 23.47 -4.30 -23.93
C THR A 629 22.41 -4.73 -24.96
N VAL A 630 22.03 -6.00 -25.01
CA VAL A 630 21.04 -6.51 -25.97
C VAL A 630 19.64 -6.04 -25.62
N ASN A 631 19.25 -6.18 -24.34
CA ASN A 631 17.96 -5.72 -23.82
C ASN A 631 17.83 -4.20 -23.92
N LEU A 632 18.93 -3.50 -23.74
CA LEU A 632 19.04 -2.06 -23.87
C LEU A 632 18.79 -1.59 -25.31
N LEU A 633 19.34 -2.27 -26.30
CA LEU A 633 19.07 -2.02 -27.73
C LEU A 633 17.60 -2.32 -28.06
N GLY A 634 17.07 -3.45 -27.58
CA GLY A 634 15.67 -3.83 -27.77
C GLY A 634 14.72 -2.78 -27.21
N LEU A 635 14.99 -2.27 -26.00
CA LEU A 635 14.19 -1.21 -25.39
C LEU A 635 14.31 0.11 -26.15
N ALA A 636 15.49 0.51 -26.58
CA ALA A 636 15.69 1.74 -27.37
C ALA A 636 14.94 1.67 -28.71
N ASP A 637 14.93 0.52 -29.38
CA ASP A 637 14.15 0.30 -30.60
C ASP A 637 12.65 0.28 -30.35
N LEU A 638 12.22 -0.24 -29.21
CA LEU A 638 10.83 -0.17 -28.78
C LEU A 638 10.39 1.28 -28.54
N LEU A 639 11.19 2.03 -27.77
CA LEU A 639 10.90 3.45 -27.48
C LEU A 639 10.83 4.31 -28.76
N ARG A 640 11.63 4.00 -29.77
CA ARG A 640 11.52 4.60 -31.11
C ARG A 640 10.15 4.37 -31.74
N ARG A 641 9.59 3.19 -31.57
CA ARG A 641 8.22 2.89 -32.09
C ARG A 641 7.16 3.55 -31.24
N VAL A 642 7.32 3.54 -29.92
CA VAL A 642 6.41 4.17 -28.96
C VAL A 642 6.30 5.67 -29.20
N LYS A 643 7.41 6.34 -29.58
CA LYS A 643 7.46 7.75 -29.92
C LYS A 643 6.46 8.18 -31.00
N ALA A 644 6.01 7.27 -31.85
CA ALA A 644 5.00 7.57 -32.88
C ALA A 644 3.59 7.80 -32.29
N THR A 645 3.31 7.31 -31.07
CA THR A 645 1.97 7.37 -30.48
C THR A 645 1.95 8.00 -29.08
N ARG A 646 3.08 8.06 -28.43
CA ARG A 646 3.26 8.62 -27.08
C ARG A 646 4.46 9.58 -27.06
N GLN A 647 4.38 10.58 -26.25
CA GLN A 647 5.55 11.39 -25.90
C GLN A 647 6.47 10.54 -25.01
N VAL A 648 7.72 10.34 -25.39
CA VAL A 648 8.69 9.53 -24.66
C VAL A 648 9.65 10.43 -23.91
N ILE A 649 9.69 10.34 -22.59
CA ILE A 649 10.62 11.09 -21.73
C ILE A 649 11.47 10.06 -20.97
N VAL A 650 12.77 10.02 -21.25
CA VAL A 650 13.67 9.04 -20.65
C VAL A 650 14.84 9.75 -19.99
N SER A 651 15.09 9.44 -18.72
CA SER A 651 16.33 9.86 -18.07
C SER A 651 17.36 8.74 -18.05
N THR A 652 18.61 9.12 -18.05
CA THR A 652 19.73 8.21 -17.85
C THR A 652 20.95 8.91 -17.25
N HIS A 653 21.71 8.16 -16.46
CA HIS A 653 23.03 8.60 -15.98
C HIS A 653 24.16 8.09 -16.87
N ASP A 654 23.89 7.15 -17.77
CA ASP A 654 24.86 6.58 -18.70
C ASP A 654 24.90 7.43 -19.99
N SER A 655 26.08 8.01 -20.26
CA SER A 655 26.30 8.82 -21.45
C SER A 655 26.20 8.00 -22.75
N HIS A 656 26.64 6.74 -22.75
CA HIS A 656 26.55 5.87 -23.93
C HIS A 656 25.12 5.56 -24.28
N LEU A 657 24.29 5.36 -23.24
CA LEU A 657 22.86 5.17 -23.43
C LEU A 657 22.18 6.46 -23.91
N ALA A 658 22.54 7.61 -23.33
CA ALA A 658 22.02 8.89 -23.80
C ALA A 658 22.30 9.10 -25.31
N ASP A 659 23.52 8.78 -25.75
CA ASP A 659 23.91 8.88 -27.15
C ASP A 659 23.20 7.83 -28.02
N LEU A 660 22.98 6.62 -27.52
CA LEU A 660 22.18 5.60 -28.19
C LEU A 660 20.72 6.05 -28.36
N LEU A 661 20.10 6.57 -27.29
CA LEU A 661 18.74 7.09 -27.34
C LEU A 661 18.64 8.28 -28.29
N GLU A 662 19.62 9.18 -28.30
CA GLU A 662 19.68 10.28 -29.25
C GLU A 662 19.65 9.79 -30.70
N ARG A 663 20.45 8.76 -31.03
CA ARG A 663 20.45 8.14 -32.35
C ARG A 663 19.15 7.44 -32.70
N LYS A 664 18.56 6.71 -31.74
CA LYS A 664 17.36 5.91 -31.98
C LYS A 664 16.07 6.73 -31.98
N LEU A 665 16.00 7.78 -31.18
CA LEU A 665 14.84 8.66 -31.07
C LEU A 665 14.93 9.89 -32.01
N ARG A 666 15.90 9.95 -32.90
CA ARG A 666 15.99 11.02 -33.89
C ARG A 666 14.67 11.25 -34.63
N PRO A 667 14.32 12.49 -34.95
CA PRO A 667 13.19 12.78 -35.82
C PRO A 667 13.36 12.10 -37.18
N VAL A 668 12.33 11.40 -37.64
CA VAL A 668 12.30 10.74 -38.95
C VAL A 668 11.65 11.65 -39.99
N SER A 669 10.77 12.54 -39.55
CA SER A 669 10.04 13.49 -40.38
C SER A 669 10.11 14.91 -39.76
N THR A 670 9.74 15.92 -40.53
CA THR A 670 9.78 17.32 -40.09
C THR A 670 8.77 17.70 -39.05
N ASP A 671 7.72 16.89 -38.91
CA ASP A 671 6.67 16.99 -37.89
C ASP A 671 7.04 16.37 -36.56
N GLN A 672 8.16 15.63 -36.52
CA GLN A 672 8.68 15.04 -35.27
C GLN A 672 9.79 15.90 -34.70
N ARG A 673 9.81 15.95 -33.37
CA ARG A 673 10.86 16.64 -32.61
C ARG A 673 11.41 15.74 -31.52
N THR A 674 12.72 15.79 -31.31
CA THR A 674 13.38 15.14 -30.17
C THR A 674 14.32 16.17 -29.54
N VAL A 675 14.28 16.23 -28.22
CA VAL A 675 15.08 17.16 -27.42
C VAL A 675 15.98 16.38 -26.48
N ARG A 676 17.23 16.82 -26.38
CA ARG A 676 18.15 16.32 -25.36
C ARG A 676 18.39 17.44 -24.32
N ILE A 677 18.28 17.03 -23.05
CA ILE A 677 18.50 17.89 -21.87
C ILE A 677 19.64 17.28 -21.07
N ASP A 678 20.79 17.93 -21.08
CA ASP A 678 21.97 17.53 -20.30
C ASP A 678 21.97 18.27 -18.96
N LEU A 679 21.87 17.55 -17.86
CA LEU A 679 22.01 18.07 -16.50
C LEU A 679 23.48 17.89 -16.06
N ARG A 680 24.29 18.93 -16.26
CA ARG A 680 25.73 18.92 -16.01
C ARG A 680 26.03 19.39 -14.59
N GLY A 681 26.37 18.47 -13.71
CA GLY A 681 26.76 18.76 -12.35
C GLY A 681 25.65 19.49 -11.55
N TRP A 682 25.69 19.37 -10.27
CA TRP A 682 24.78 20.08 -9.38
C TRP A 682 25.59 21.03 -8.48
N THR A 683 25.09 22.23 -8.33
CA THR A 683 25.66 23.28 -7.46
C THR A 683 24.59 23.80 -6.52
N LEU A 684 24.95 24.70 -5.60
CA LEU A 684 23.98 25.37 -4.72
C LEU A 684 22.94 26.21 -5.50
N GLU A 685 23.25 26.58 -6.74
CA GLU A 685 22.33 27.26 -7.67
C GLU A 685 21.44 26.27 -8.44
N GLY A 686 21.66 24.98 -8.30
CA GLY A 686 20.98 23.91 -9.02
C GLY A 686 21.86 23.26 -10.09
N PRO A 687 21.24 22.39 -10.93
CA PRO A 687 21.94 21.77 -12.04
C PRO A 687 22.27 22.79 -13.15
N SER A 688 23.43 22.67 -13.74
CA SER A 688 23.71 23.35 -15.02
C SER A 688 22.97 22.58 -16.13
N ILE A 689 22.13 23.29 -16.87
CA ILE A 689 21.26 22.69 -17.88
C ILE A 689 21.67 23.16 -19.27
N GLN A 690 21.82 22.18 -20.13
CA GLN A 690 21.96 22.41 -21.56
C GLN A 690 20.87 21.67 -22.30
N GLN A 691 20.08 22.40 -23.08
CA GLN A 691 19.01 21.82 -23.88
C GLN A 691 19.30 22.07 -25.35
N ALA A 692 19.13 21.02 -26.17
CA ALA A 692 19.36 21.10 -27.62
C ALA A 692 18.36 20.17 -28.35
N ASP A 693 17.94 20.60 -29.52
CA ASP A 693 17.21 19.76 -30.44
C ASP A 693 18.12 18.70 -31.06
N VAL A 694 17.65 17.49 -31.14
CA VAL A 694 18.34 16.40 -31.83
C VAL A 694 18.11 16.58 -33.33
N PRO A 695 19.18 16.70 -34.12
CA PRO A 695 19.04 16.94 -35.56
C PRO A 695 18.33 15.79 -36.26
N GLN A 696 17.52 16.13 -37.24
CA GLN A 696 16.90 15.17 -38.13
C GLN A 696 17.94 14.41 -38.95
N ASP A 697 17.74 13.14 -39.20
CA ASP A 697 18.62 12.37 -40.09
C ASP A 697 18.25 12.69 -41.56
N ILE A 698 18.95 13.66 -42.13
CA ILE A 698 18.67 14.22 -43.47
C ILE A 698 19.30 13.37 -44.59
N ALA A 699 20.14 12.37 -44.25
CA ALA A 699 20.76 11.55 -45.27
C ALA A 699 19.88 10.37 -45.67
N PRO A 700 19.17 10.41 -46.80
CA PRO A 700 18.65 9.17 -47.36
C PRO A 700 19.87 8.27 -47.66
N LEU A 701 19.82 7.03 -47.17
CA LEU A 701 20.75 6.01 -47.64
C LEU A 701 20.66 5.94 -49.16
N ARG A 702 21.55 6.67 -49.83
CA ARG A 702 21.77 6.47 -51.26
C ARG A 702 22.42 5.11 -51.39
N LEU A 703 21.69 4.10 -51.75
CA LEU A 703 22.26 2.89 -52.36
C LEU A 703 23.03 3.35 -53.57
N VAL A 704 24.35 3.47 -53.43
CA VAL A 704 25.22 3.61 -54.61
C VAL A 704 25.14 2.25 -55.31
N VAL A 705 24.23 2.15 -56.26
CA VAL A 705 24.28 1.07 -57.24
C VAL A 705 25.51 1.40 -58.07
N SER A 706 26.63 0.72 -57.76
CA SER A 706 27.78 0.70 -58.64
C SER A 706 27.37 0.07 -59.94
N ALA A 707 27.45 0.83 -61.02
CA ALA A 707 27.26 0.41 -62.39
C ALA A 707 28.29 -0.60 -62.82
#